data_a28f9128196cea9606db798d0cbb072b
#
_entry.id   a28f9128196cea9606db798d0cbb072b
#
_cell.length_a   1.000
_cell.length_b   1.000
_cell.length_c   1.000
_cell.angle_alpha   90.00
_cell.angle_beta   90.00
_cell.angle_gamma   90.00
#
_symmetry.space_group_name_H-M   'P 1'
#
loop_
_entity.id
_entity.type
_entity.pdbx_description
1 polymer ?
#
loop_
_entity_poly.entity_id
_entity_poly.type
_entity_poly.pdbx_seq_one_letter_code
_entity_poly.pdbx_strand_id
1 'polypeptide(L)'
;MPPADKPAAPRDFRREVRIFWIAVLSVPSLILLGLFLAWVGAFGALPSTDEIANPKSFLATQLVDANGEQLGTFFEENRVHTEYDQLPPHLVQALVATEDERFYDHAGIDFRSLGRALASFGTQGGGSTLTQQLAKQMFHQPASSKAGRLLQKFKEWIIALQLESRYTKDEIIALYFNQFDFLYQAVGVHSASRIYFGKNPQQLTVPEAAVLVGMVKNPSIYNPVRRLEETTARRNTVLRQMERNGYLTEEEFTAFAATPLEVRFNPQTHDRGLAPYLREYIRGQLKEWVKDHPKPDGSSYNLYTDGLKIYTTVDIRMQRYAEEAVAEHLSNLQRVFFKQIKGRKYGPFYFQGNAEDQYQTIMNRGMKQTPRYRNLVESGASESEIQRIFRTKIPMKVFSWKGPVDTVLSPQDSIRYMKSFYQCGLLSVEPQTGFVKAWVGGIDYAHFQYDHVAQGQRQVGSTFKPFVYAAAMEQKKFSPCMEVSNQKVCIQAGEFGLTEDWCPSNSDNEYGGLLTLKQALAKSVNTITTYLMKQIGPQAVVQLARALGMTSDLPEVPSIALGTVDLTVEEMVGAYTAFGNGGVYTKPIVITRIEDKNGVVLDEFVPESHEALSPEVAYAVTSLLSGVTEYGTGARLRSSGGGYPDNVVTGFCFFSSRRRHTRWNLVTGVQTCALPI
;
A
#
# COMPACT_ATOMS: atom_id res chain seq x y z
N MET A 1 -67.79 56.12 60.33
CA MET A 1 -66.56 55.44 60.62
C MET A 1 -66.54 54.16 59.85
N PRO A 2 -65.61 53.96 58.92
CA PRO A 2 -65.47 52.65 58.21
C PRO A 2 -64.79 51.63 59.19
N PRO A 3 -65.07 50.32 59.06
CA PRO A 3 -64.48 49.35 60.00
C PRO A 3 -63.03 49.16 59.71
N ALA A 4 -62.26 49.05 60.81
CA ALA A 4 -60.81 48.83 60.76
C ALA A 4 -60.44 47.50 60.13
N ASP A 5 -59.52 47.55 59.19
CA ASP A 5 -58.90 46.37 58.52
C ASP A 5 -58.23 45.51 59.59
N LYS A 6 -58.57 44.24 59.61
CA LYS A 6 -57.85 43.23 60.40
C LYS A 6 -56.44 43.04 59.81
N PRO A 7 -55.37 42.95 60.64
CA PRO A 7 -54.03 42.71 60.16
C PRO A 7 -53.96 41.35 59.51
N ALA A 8 -53.44 41.29 58.29
CA ALA A 8 -53.24 40.05 57.52
C ALA A 8 -52.34 39.10 58.35
N ALA A 9 -52.78 37.84 58.52
CA ALA A 9 -51.98 36.80 59.18
C ALA A 9 -50.63 36.64 58.49
N PRO A 10 -49.52 36.44 59.24
CA PRO A 10 -48.22 36.26 58.65
C PRO A 10 -48.25 35.06 57.74
N ARG A 11 -47.89 35.24 56.46
CA ARG A 11 -47.74 34.17 55.49
C ARG A 11 -46.70 33.16 56.00
N ASP A 12 -47.10 31.91 56.18
CA ASP A 12 -46.16 30.81 56.54
C ASP A 12 -45.41 30.35 55.31
N PHE A 13 -44.23 30.90 55.10
CA PHE A 13 -43.32 30.56 54.01
C PHE A 13 -42.63 29.20 54.13
N ARG A 14 -42.94 28.41 55.18
CA ARG A 14 -42.26 27.11 55.42
C ARG A 14 -42.46 26.11 54.27
N ARG A 15 -43.61 26.12 53.62
CA ARG A 15 -43.93 25.27 52.48
C ARG A 15 -43.10 25.68 51.25
N GLU A 16 -43.04 26.95 50.93
CA GLU A 16 -42.28 27.50 49.79
C GLU A 16 -40.76 27.30 50.01
N VAL A 17 -40.28 27.56 51.25
CA VAL A 17 -38.87 27.27 51.60
C VAL A 17 -38.54 25.77 51.49
N ARG A 18 -39.45 24.89 51.90
CA ARG A 18 -39.24 23.45 51.75
C ARG A 18 -39.24 23.03 50.28
N ILE A 19 -40.16 23.53 49.47
CA ILE A 19 -40.20 23.28 48.04
C ILE A 19 -38.93 23.81 47.35
N PHE A 20 -38.47 25.01 47.73
CA PHE A 20 -37.22 25.58 47.23
C PHE A 20 -36.03 24.67 47.54
N TRP A 21 -35.87 24.23 48.79
CA TRP A 21 -34.76 23.34 49.18
C TRP A 21 -34.87 21.94 48.52
N ILE A 22 -36.08 21.40 48.35
CA ILE A 22 -36.29 20.17 47.62
C ILE A 22 -35.85 20.36 46.16
N ALA A 23 -36.22 21.44 45.50
CA ALA A 23 -35.82 21.73 44.12
C ALA A 23 -34.31 21.93 44.01
N VAL A 24 -33.69 22.69 44.91
CA VAL A 24 -32.25 22.95 44.94
C VAL A 24 -31.45 21.67 45.20
N LEU A 25 -31.89 20.81 46.10
CA LEU A 25 -31.18 19.57 46.45
C LEU A 25 -31.47 18.41 45.49
N SER A 26 -32.61 18.42 44.77
CA SER A 26 -32.97 17.34 43.84
C SER A 26 -31.99 17.20 42.68
N VAL A 27 -31.50 18.31 42.12
CA VAL A 27 -30.57 18.31 40.97
C VAL A 27 -29.23 17.67 41.35
N PRO A 28 -28.52 18.11 42.45
CA PRO A 28 -27.31 17.41 42.88
C PRO A 28 -27.53 15.95 43.24
N SER A 29 -28.65 15.63 43.89
CA SER A 29 -28.97 14.25 44.27
C SER A 29 -29.19 13.35 43.05
N LEU A 30 -29.85 13.83 42.01
CA LEU A 30 -30.03 13.10 40.74
C LEU A 30 -28.68 12.90 40.00
N ILE A 31 -27.81 13.90 40.04
CA ILE A 31 -26.46 13.79 39.46
C ILE A 31 -25.64 12.73 40.22
N LEU A 32 -25.64 12.78 41.57
CA LEU A 32 -24.94 11.79 42.40
C LEU A 32 -25.51 10.39 42.21
N LEU A 33 -26.83 10.24 42.10
CA LEU A 33 -27.47 8.96 41.78
C LEU A 33 -27.06 8.46 40.39
N GLY A 34 -27.03 9.34 39.39
CA GLY A 34 -26.57 8.99 38.02
C GLY A 34 -25.13 8.52 38.02
N LEU A 35 -24.23 9.23 38.75
CA LEU A 35 -22.82 8.81 38.89
C LEU A 35 -22.69 7.46 39.60
N PHE A 36 -23.45 7.25 40.69
CA PHE A 36 -23.46 5.97 41.39
C PHE A 36 -23.94 4.82 40.52
N LEU A 37 -25.04 5.00 39.78
CA LEU A 37 -25.54 4.01 38.84
C LEU A 37 -24.56 3.74 37.69
N ALA A 38 -23.88 4.76 37.19
CA ALA A 38 -22.82 4.58 36.19
C ALA A 38 -21.62 3.81 36.78
N TRP A 39 -21.23 4.09 38.02
CA TRP A 39 -20.11 3.44 38.70
C TRP A 39 -20.37 1.94 38.94
N VAL A 40 -21.57 1.57 39.33
CA VAL A 40 -21.97 0.15 39.51
C VAL A 40 -22.28 -0.56 38.18
N GLY A 41 -22.10 0.10 37.04
CA GLY A 41 -22.26 -0.50 35.70
C GLY A 41 -23.71 -0.61 35.20
N ALA A 42 -24.69 0.05 35.84
CA ALA A 42 -26.10 0.05 35.43
C ALA A 42 -26.32 0.58 34.00
N PHE A 43 -25.41 1.40 33.49
CA PHE A 43 -25.44 1.96 32.12
C PHE A 43 -24.46 1.22 31.16
N GLY A 44 -24.01 0.01 31.53
CA GLY A 44 -22.99 -0.78 30.87
C GLY A 44 -21.61 -0.66 31.53
N ALA A 45 -20.77 -1.67 31.37
CA ALA A 45 -19.46 -1.73 32.02
C ALA A 45 -18.61 -0.48 31.76
N LEU A 46 -17.88 -0.05 32.79
CA LEU A 46 -16.78 0.91 32.65
C LEU A 46 -15.53 0.17 32.14
N PRO A 47 -14.62 0.84 31.43
CA PRO A 47 -13.36 0.23 31.06
C PRO A 47 -12.59 -0.22 32.32
N SER A 48 -11.90 -1.34 32.21
CA SER A 48 -11.06 -1.85 33.30
C SER A 48 -9.89 -0.92 33.59
N THR A 49 -9.32 -1.07 34.78
CA THR A 49 -8.12 -0.28 35.16
C THR A 49 -6.95 -0.52 34.21
N ASP A 50 -6.82 -1.74 33.66
CA ASP A 50 -5.77 -2.09 32.71
C ASP A 50 -6.04 -1.51 31.32
N GLU A 51 -7.30 -1.44 30.89
CA GLU A 51 -7.68 -0.79 29.62
C GLU A 51 -7.46 0.72 29.64
N ILE A 52 -7.61 1.34 30.83
CA ILE A 52 -7.31 2.77 31.00
C ILE A 52 -5.79 3.00 31.11
N ALA A 53 -5.05 2.10 31.80
CA ALA A 53 -3.61 2.19 31.95
C ALA A 53 -2.84 1.89 30.65
N ASN A 54 -3.38 1.00 29.84
CA ASN A 54 -2.85 0.65 28.54
C ASN A 54 -3.98 0.83 27.50
N PRO A 55 -4.30 2.08 27.15
CA PRO A 55 -5.30 2.30 26.11
C PRO A 55 -4.81 1.55 24.87
N LYS A 56 -5.68 0.74 24.29
CA LYS A 56 -5.38 0.05 23.03
C LYS A 56 -5.04 1.13 22.00
N SER A 57 -3.81 1.61 22.05
CA SER A 57 -3.25 2.43 20.99
C SER A 57 -3.11 1.49 19.81
N PHE A 58 -3.99 1.63 18.83
CA PHE A 58 -3.86 0.95 17.56
C PHE A 58 -2.60 1.47 16.90
N LEU A 59 -1.48 0.79 17.13
CA LEU A 59 -0.21 1.13 16.52
C LEU A 59 -0.17 0.51 15.14
N ALA A 60 0.09 1.34 14.15
CA ALA A 60 0.30 0.87 12.78
C ALA A 60 1.50 -0.08 12.72
N THR A 61 1.37 -1.17 11.99
CA THR A 61 2.52 -2.03 11.68
C THR A 61 3.47 -1.29 10.74
N GLN A 62 4.74 -1.23 11.13
CA GLN A 62 5.79 -0.56 10.37
C GLN A 62 6.53 -1.58 9.51
N LEU A 63 6.74 -1.25 8.23
CA LEU A 63 7.69 -1.94 7.38
C LEU A 63 8.97 -1.12 7.31
N VAL A 64 10.10 -1.74 7.61
CA VAL A 64 11.41 -1.12 7.51
C VAL A 64 12.26 -1.83 6.46
N ASP A 65 13.10 -1.07 5.79
CA ASP A 65 14.03 -1.58 4.80
C ASP A 65 15.24 -2.28 5.46
N ALA A 66 16.15 -2.78 4.64
CA ALA A 66 17.38 -3.45 5.11
C ALA A 66 18.30 -2.54 5.95
N ASN A 67 18.15 -1.21 5.88
CA ASN A 67 18.95 -0.22 6.61
C ASN A 67 18.20 0.34 7.84
N GLY A 68 16.97 -0.13 8.12
CA GLY A 68 16.13 0.36 9.20
C GLY A 68 15.32 1.61 8.86
N GLU A 69 15.32 2.08 7.61
CA GLU A 69 14.48 3.19 7.15
C GLU A 69 13.04 2.72 6.92
N GLN A 70 12.06 3.58 7.18
CA GLN A 70 10.66 3.24 7.01
C GLN A 70 10.27 3.14 5.53
N LEU A 71 9.96 1.93 5.06
CA LEU A 71 9.47 1.64 3.72
C LEU A 71 7.96 1.93 3.59
N GLY A 72 7.19 1.69 4.63
CA GLY A 72 5.76 1.89 4.66
C GLY A 72 5.11 1.46 5.97
N THR A 73 3.78 1.53 6.02
CA THR A 73 2.99 1.12 7.18
C THR A 73 1.74 0.36 6.74
N PHE A 74 1.32 -0.60 7.56
CA PHE A 74 -0.03 -1.16 7.49
C PHE A 74 -0.87 -0.58 8.61
N PHE A 75 -2.00 0.01 8.28
CA PHE A 75 -2.89 0.62 9.23
C PHE A 75 -4.34 0.48 8.74
N GLU A 76 -5.24 0.27 9.67
CA GLU A 76 -6.67 0.47 9.43
C GLU A 76 -6.97 1.98 9.46
N GLU A 77 -6.25 2.66 10.36
CA GLU A 77 -6.19 4.11 10.52
C GLU A 77 -4.71 4.50 10.71
N ASN A 78 -4.21 5.49 9.98
CA ASN A 78 -2.80 5.88 10.03
C ASN A 78 -2.49 6.58 11.36
N ARG A 79 -2.03 5.84 12.36
CA ARG A 79 -1.68 6.34 13.70
C ARG A 79 -0.19 6.18 13.94
N VAL A 80 0.52 7.29 14.01
CA VAL A 80 1.90 7.35 14.52
C VAL A 80 1.83 8.04 15.88
N HIS A 81 2.26 7.35 16.93
CA HIS A 81 2.27 7.91 18.27
C HIS A 81 3.22 9.11 18.33
N THR A 82 2.76 10.18 18.93
CA THR A 82 3.51 11.42 19.13
C THR A 82 3.56 11.73 20.62
N GLU A 83 4.75 11.76 21.17
CA GLU A 83 4.95 12.17 22.57
C GLU A 83 4.71 13.67 22.74
N TYR A 84 4.46 14.12 23.98
CA TYR A 84 4.15 15.52 24.24
C TYR A 84 5.29 16.48 23.84
N ASP A 85 6.54 16.10 24.07
CA ASP A 85 7.75 16.86 23.71
C ASP A 85 7.93 17.01 22.19
N GLN A 86 7.26 16.18 21.41
CA GLN A 86 7.22 16.25 19.95
C GLN A 86 6.11 17.17 19.43
N LEU A 87 5.22 17.66 20.29
CA LEU A 87 4.18 18.61 19.93
C LEU A 87 4.73 20.03 19.99
N PRO A 88 4.54 20.86 18.95
CA PRO A 88 4.99 22.25 19.03
C PRO A 88 4.13 23.03 20.06
N PRO A 89 4.74 23.92 20.86
CA PRO A 89 4.02 24.64 21.95
C PRO A 89 2.76 25.37 21.47
N HIS A 90 2.79 25.98 20.29
CA HIS A 90 1.66 26.72 19.75
C HIS A 90 0.48 25.81 19.33
N LEU A 91 0.70 24.52 19.05
CA LEU A 91 -0.37 23.57 18.82
C LEU A 91 -1.11 23.24 20.12
N VAL A 92 -0.36 23.02 21.21
CA VAL A 92 -0.91 22.80 22.56
C VAL A 92 -1.68 24.02 23.02
N GLN A 93 -1.10 25.22 22.88
CA GLN A 93 -1.73 26.49 23.22
C GLN A 93 -3.03 26.72 22.43
N ALA A 94 -3.04 26.42 21.14
CA ALA A 94 -4.25 26.52 20.29
C ALA A 94 -5.36 25.60 20.81
N LEU A 95 -5.03 24.35 21.18
CA LEU A 95 -6.00 23.38 21.70
C LEU A 95 -6.58 23.85 23.02
N VAL A 96 -5.73 24.20 24.00
CA VAL A 96 -6.14 24.64 25.32
C VAL A 96 -6.98 25.91 25.22
N ALA A 97 -6.53 26.93 24.47
CA ALA A 97 -7.27 28.18 24.30
C ALA A 97 -8.66 27.99 23.64
N THR A 98 -8.83 26.97 22.82
CA THR A 98 -10.05 26.79 22.04
C THR A 98 -11.05 25.84 22.69
N GLU A 99 -10.57 24.73 23.23
CA GLU A 99 -11.44 23.65 23.72
C GLU A 99 -11.60 23.66 25.25
N ASP A 100 -10.55 24.10 26.01
CA ASP A 100 -10.58 24.03 27.47
C ASP A 100 -9.57 25.03 28.11
N GLU A 101 -9.93 26.30 28.16
CA GLU A 101 -9.04 27.40 28.62
C GLU A 101 -8.48 27.19 30.03
N ARG A 102 -9.17 26.42 30.90
CA ARG A 102 -8.80 26.10 32.27
C ARG A 102 -8.35 24.65 32.45
N PHE A 103 -7.88 24.02 31.41
CA PHE A 103 -7.48 22.63 31.43
C PHE A 103 -6.52 22.24 32.54
N TYR A 104 -5.60 23.13 32.88
CA TYR A 104 -4.62 22.92 33.95
C TYR A 104 -5.17 23.16 35.35
N ASP A 105 -6.37 23.79 35.50
CA ASP A 105 -6.93 24.23 36.80
C ASP A 105 -7.93 23.23 37.40
N HIS A 106 -8.31 22.19 36.66
CA HIS A 106 -9.32 21.22 37.12
C HIS A 106 -8.87 19.75 36.93
N ALA A 107 -9.47 18.82 37.66
CA ALA A 107 -9.19 17.38 37.59
C ALA A 107 -10.26 16.65 36.73
N GLY A 108 -10.33 16.94 35.42
CA GLY A 108 -11.22 16.25 34.47
C GLY A 108 -12.65 16.79 34.37
N ILE A 109 -13.13 17.53 35.38
CA ILE A 109 -14.45 18.18 35.37
C ILE A 109 -14.29 19.64 35.74
N ASP A 110 -14.68 20.54 34.84
CA ASP A 110 -14.74 21.98 35.13
C ASP A 110 -16.14 22.37 35.58
N PHE A 111 -16.34 22.46 36.91
CA PHE A 111 -17.62 22.80 37.50
C PHE A 111 -18.09 24.24 37.18
N ARG A 112 -17.17 25.17 36.90
CA ARG A 112 -17.51 26.56 36.53
C ARG A 112 -18.08 26.59 35.10
N SER A 113 -17.45 25.91 34.16
CA SER A 113 -17.97 25.79 32.79
C SER A 113 -19.27 25.00 32.76
N LEU A 114 -19.40 23.96 33.57
CA LEU A 114 -20.63 23.17 33.68
C LEU A 114 -21.77 24.06 34.23
N GLY A 115 -21.52 24.83 35.27
CA GLY A 115 -22.49 25.80 35.86
C GLY A 115 -22.94 26.87 34.83
N ARG A 116 -21.98 27.44 34.09
CA ARG A 116 -22.24 28.41 33.01
C ARG A 116 -23.09 27.76 31.88
N ALA A 117 -22.75 26.56 31.44
CA ALA A 117 -23.48 25.86 30.38
C ALA A 117 -24.92 25.52 30.81
N LEU A 118 -25.14 25.12 32.06
CA LEU A 118 -26.47 24.86 32.61
C LEU A 118 -27.28 26.16 32.73
N ALA A 119 -26.70 27.24 33.22
CA ALA A 119 -27.37 28.56 33.39
C ALA A 119 -27.74 29.20 32.04
N SER A 120 -26.93 28.97 31.00
CA SER A 120 -27.13 29.50 29.64
C SER A 120 -27.90 28.57 28.70
N PHE A 121 -28.39 27.42 29.17
CA PHE A 121 -28.96 26.38 28.34
C PHE A 121 -28.05 26.00 27.12
N GLY A 122 -26.74 26.07 27.31
CA GLY A 122 -25.75 25.75 26.28
C GLY A 122 -25.50 26.81 25.21
N THR A 123 -26.11 27.99 25.30
CA THR A 123 -25.95 29.08 24.30
C THR A 123 -24.60 29.79 24.42
N GLN A 124 -23.94 29.75 25.58
CA GLN A 124 -22.66 30.40 25.87
C GLN A 124 -21.47 29.42 25.89
N GLY A 125 -21.51 28.38 25.05
CA GLY A 125 -20.42 27.40 24.93
C GLY A 125 -20.68 26.06 25.62
N GLY A 126 -19.90 25.05 25.27
CA GLY A 126 -19.97 23.72 25.87
C GLY A 126 -19.32 23.67 27.27
N GLY A 127 -19.79 22.73 28.11
CA GLY A 127 -19.21 22.47 29.44
C GLY A 127 -18.38 21.20 29.51
N SER A 128 -17.94 20.67 28.39
CA SER A 128 -17.12 19.43 28.35
C SER A 128 -15.65 19.78 28.30
N THR A 129 -14.85 19.14 29.15
CA THR A 129 -13.39 19.31 29.22
C THR A 129 -12.67 18.45 28.15
N LEU A 130 -11.39 18.74 27.89
CA LEU A 130 -10.52 17.92 27.02
C LEU A 130 -10.47 16.47 27.48
N THR A 131 -10.34 16.22 28.78
CA THR A 131 -10.31 14.86 29.35
C THR A 131 -11.62 14.10 29.11
N GLN A 132 -12.79 14.78 29.20
CA GLN A 132 -14.09 14.18 28.87
C GLN A 132 -14.23 13.88 27.36
N GLN A 133 -13.67 14.76 26.52
CA GLN A 133 -13.63 14.53 25.08
C GLN A 133 -12.76 13.32 24.74
N LEU A 134 -11.58 13.21 25.40
CA LEU A 134 -10.69 12.04 25.28
C LEU A 134 -11.38 10.76 25.74
N ALA A 135 -12.03 10.75 26.90
CA ALA A 135 -12.81 9.61 27.42
C ALA A 135 -13.86 9.15 26.42
N LYS A 136 -14.53 10.09 25.76
CA LYS A 136 -15.50 9.79 24.71
C LYS A 136 -14.85 9.18 23.46
N GLN A 137 -13.71 9.71 23.00
CA GLN A 137 -13.00 9.21 21.83
C GLN A 137 -12.50 7.77 22.03
N MET A 138 -12.00 7.46 23.22
CA MET A 138 -11.37 6.18 23.52
C MET A 138 -12.38 5.04 23.80
N PHE A 139 -13.50 5.35 24.47
CA PHE A 139 -14.33 4.31 25.08
C PHE A 139 -15.80 4.33 24.67
N HIS A 140 -16.25 5.24 23.79
CA HIS A 140 -17.67 5.35 23.51
C HIS A 140 -18.01 5.25 22.02
N GLN A 141 -19.01 4.38 21.73
CA GLN A 141 -19.72 4.40 20.46
C GLN A 141 -20.83 5.45 20.47
N PRO A 142 -21.22 6.01 19.29
CA PRO A 142 -22.29 7.00 19.21
C PRO A 142 -23.60 6.50 19.81
N ALA A 143 -24.18 7.26 20.75
CA ALA A 143 -25.48 6.92 21.33
C ALA A 143 -26.59 7.15 20.33
N SER A 144 -27.50 6.19 20.21
CA SER A 144 -28.66 6.21 19.28
C SER A 144 -29.82 7.11 19.73
N SER A 145 -29.84 7.58 20.99
CA SER A 145 -30.92 8.39 21.56
C SER A 145 -30.42 9.52 22.46
N LYS A 146 -31.25 10.56 22.66
CA LYS A 146 -30.94 11.67 23.58
C LYS A 146 -30.79 11.20 25.03
N ALA A 147 -31.59 10.23 25.47
CA ALA A 147 -31.49 9.65 26.82
C ALA A 147 -30.18 8.84 26.95
N GLY A 148 -29.84 8.02 25.96
CA GLY A 148 -28.57 7.30 25.92
C GLY A 148 -27.37 8.24 25.99
N ARG A 149 -27.46 9.41 25.37
CA ARG A 149 -26.40 10.44 25.42
C ARG A 149 -26.21 11.04 26.82
N LEU A 150 -27.30 11.24 27.57
CA LEU A 150 -27.21 11.72 28.94
C LEU A 150 -26.56 10.68 29.86
N LEU A 151 -26.96 9.40 29.72
CA LEU A 151 -26.36 8.30 30.48
C LEU A 151 -24.87 8.13 30.15
N GLN A 152 -24.51 8.28 28.87
CA GLN A 152 -23.12 8.24 28.41
C GLN A 152 -22.29 9.34 29.07
N LYS A 153 -22.86 10.52 29.33
CA LYS A 153 -22.19 11.63 29.97
C LYS A 153 -21.71 11.33 31.39
N PHE A 154 -22.49 10.57 32.16
CA PHE A 154 -22.05 10.14 33.49
C PHE A 154 -20.84 9.20 33.41
N LYS A 155 -20.81 8.31 32.43
CA LYS A 155 -19.63 7.44 32.20
C LYS A 155 -18.41 8.26 31.80
N GLU A 156 -18.57 9.23 30.89
CA GLU A 156 -17.49 10.15 30.46
C GLU A 156 -16.86 10.87 31.66
N TRP A 157 -17.66 11.30 32.64
CA TRP A 157 -17.16 11.96 33.84
C TRP A 157 -16.34 11.02 34.73
N ILE A 158 -16.80 9.79 34.94
CA ILE A 158 -16.06 8.80 35.75
C ILE A 158 -14.73 8.45 35.06
N ILE A 159 -14.76 8.19 33.76
CA ILE A 159 -13.55 7.86 32.99
C ILE A 159 -12.59 9.06 32.98
N ALA A 160 -13.09 10.28 32.85
CA ALA A 160 -12.24 11.49 32.89
C ALA A 160 -11.51 11.62 34.24
N LEU A 161 -12.19 11.38 35.37
CA LEU A 161 -11.56 11.35 36.68
C LEU A 161 -10.50 10.24 36.80
N GLN A 162 -10.76 9.07 36.23
CA GLN A 162 -9.81 7.95 36.21
C GLN A 162 -8.58 8.27 35.34
N LEU A 163 -8.76 8.91 34.19
CA LEU A 163 -7.66 9.37 33.35
C LEU A 163 -6.78 10.39 34.09
N GLU A 164 -7.36 11.42 34.70
CA GLU A 164 -6.63 12.43 35.42
C GLU A 164 -5.91 11.90 36.69
N SER A 165 -6.37 10.78 37.24
CA SER A 165 -5.68 10.14 38.37
C SER A 165 -4.45 9.33 37.97
N ARG A 166 -4.27 9.07 36.64
CA ARG A 166 -3.23 8.17 36.11
C ARG A 166 -2.26 8.85 35.18
N TYR A 167 -2.74 9.83 34.42
CA TYR A 167 -1.97 10.55 33.42
C TYR A 167 -1.77 12.00 33.85
N THR A 168 -0.60 12.52 33.54
CA THR A 168 -0.32 13.95 33.66
C THR A 168 -1.12 14.73 32.61
N LYS A 169 -1.25 16.02 32.79
CA LYS A 169 -1.91 16.92 31.83
C LYS A 169 -1.28 16.85 30.45
N ASP A 170 0.03 16.74 30.38
CA ASP A 170 0.80 16.66 29.16
C ASP A 170 0.55 15.33 28.42
N GLU A 171 0.51 14.22 29.15
CA GLU A 171 0.14 12.92 28.58
C GLU A 171 -1.30 12.89 28.08
N ILE A 172 -2.26 13.54 28.77
CA ILE A 172 -3.65 13.67 28.33
C ILE A 172 -3.73 14.44 27.02
N ILE A 173 -2.96 15.53 26.84
CA ILE A 173 -2.89 16.28 25.57
C ILE A 173 -2.30 15.41 24.46
N ALA A 174 -1.21 14.70 24.74
CA ALA A 174 -0.59 13.79 23.76
C ALA A 174 -1.58 12.68 23.33
N LEU A 175 -2.25 12.04 24.30
CA LEU A 175 -3.29 11.03 24.01
C LEU A 175 -4.44 11.62 23.20
N TYR A 176 -4.88 12.84 23.51
CA TYR A 176 -5.95 13.51 22.77
C TYR A 176 -5.60 13.70 21.30
N PHE A 177 -4.41 14.22 21.01
CA PHE A 177 -3.94 14.43 19.66
C PHE A 177 -3.66 13.11 18.91
N ASN A 178 -3.27 12.04 19.59
CA ASN A 178 -3.03 10.73 19.00
C ASN A 178 -4.33 9.98 18.67
N GLN A 179 -5.43 10.27 19.38
CA GLN A 179 -6.71 9.55 19.20
C GLN A 179 -7.65 10.21 18.20
N PHE A 180 -7.47 11.50 17.88
CA PHE A 180 -8.41 12.23 17.05
C PHE A 180 -8.32 11.86 15.59
N ASP A 181 -9.48 11.55 14.95
CA ASP A 181 -9.58 11.28 13.51
C ASP A 181 -9.81 12.58 12.73
N PHE A 182 -8.80 12.97 11.97
CA PHE A 182 -8.81 14.14 11.09
C PHE A 182 -9.35 13.82 9.68
N LEU A 183 -9.98 12.66 9.45
CA LEU A 183 -10.41 12.11 8.15
C LEU A 183 -9.25 11.73 7.22
N TYR A 184 -9.62 11.12 6.07
CA TYR A 184 -8.66 10.61 5.08
C TYR A 184 -7.60 9.68 5.68
N GLN A 185 -7.99 8.85 6.66
CA GLN A 185 -7.11 7.96 7.43
C GLN A 185 -6.02 8.71 8.23
N ALA A 186 -6.21 10.00 8.46
CA ALA A 186 -5.33 10.81 9.29
C ALA A 186 -5.74 10.71 10.77
N VAL A 187 -5.49 9.58 11.40
CA VAL A 187 -5.70 9.45 12.85
C VAL A 187 -4.44 9.87 13.58
N GLY A 188 -4.61 10.82 14.50
CA GLY A 188 -3.52 11.47 15.19
C GLY A 188 -2.90 12.65 14.44
N VAL A 189 -2.34 13.56 15.22
CA VAL A 189 -1.77 14.82 14.71
C VAL A 189 -0.58 14.62 13.79
N HIS A 190 0.21 13.57 13.98
CA HIS A 190 1.34 13.25 13.12
C HIS A 190 0.87 12.96 11.70
N SER A 191 -0.10 12.08 11.57
CA SER A 191 -0.67 11.70 10.27
C SER A 191 -1.40 12.87 9.62
N ALA A 192 -2.15 13.67 10.41
CA ALA A 192 -2.83 14.85 9.92
C ALA A 192 -1.84 15.91 9.41
N SER A 193 -0.76 16.17 10.13
CA SER A 193 0.30 17.10 9.74
C SER A 193 0.93 16.70 8.39
N ARG A 194 1.24 15.42 8.22
CA ARG A 194 1.80 14.89 6.96
C ARG A 194 0.82 14.91 5.80
N ILE A 195 -0.43 14.52 6.05
CA ILE A 195 -1.46 14.42 5.00
C ILE A 195 -1.90 15.79 4.51
N TYR A 196 -2.10 16.76 5.41
CA TYR A 196 -2.61 18.07 5.04
C TYR A 196 -1.51 19.08 4.67
N PHE A 197 -0.32 18.98 5.29
CA PHE A 197 0.75 19.97 5.13
C PHE A 197 2.10 19.41 4.64
N GLY A 198 2.26 18.08 4.58
CA GLY A 198 3.51 17.44 4.15
C GLY A 198 4.66 17.61 5.15
N LYS A 199 4.36 17.88 6.44
CA LYS A 199 5.32 18.22 7.50
C LYS A 199 5.18 17.29 8.70
N ASN A 200 6.24 17.19 9.51
CA ASN A 200 6.13 16.61 10.85
C ASN A 200 5.44 17.61 11.80
N PRO A 201 4.83 17.17 12.91
CA PRO A 201 4.13 18.07 13.85
C PRO A 201 4.98 19.24 14.31
N GLN A 202 6.27 19.02 14.62
CA GLN A 202 7.22 20.03 15.07
C GLN A 202 7.45 21.17 14.05
N GLN A 203 7.15 20.93 12.78
CA GLN A 203 7.37 21.87 11.69
C GLN A 203 6.11 22.67 11.32
N LEU A 204 4.99 22.40 12.00
CA LEU A 204 3.75 23.15 11.78
C LEU A 204 3.94 24.62 12.14
N THR A 205 3.44 25.50 11.31
CA THR A 205 3.32 26.92 11.63
C THR A 205 2.09 27.19 12.51
N VAL A 206 2.02 28.34 13.18
CA VAL A 206 0.87 28.71 14.00
C VAL A 206 -0.47 28.65 13.22
N PRO A 207 -0.58 29.18 11.98
CA PRO A 207 -1.81 29.04 11.21
C PRO A 207 -2.17 27.58 10.85
N GLU A 208 -1.19 26.72 10.56
CA GLU A 208 -1.42 25.29 10.27
C GLU A 208 -1.88 24.53 11.53
N ALA A 209 -1.27 24.79 12.67
CA ALA A 209 -1.69 24.25 13.96
C ALA A 209 -3.13 24.68 14.29
N ALA A 210 -3.46 25.94 14.07
CA ALA A 210 -4.83 26.47 14.26
C ALA A 210 -5.87 25.82 13.32
N VAL A 211 -5.47 25.39 12.12
CA VAL A 211 -6.34 24.60 11.23
C VAL A 211 -6.63 23.25 11.84
N LEU A 212 -5.61 22.49 12.28
CA LEU A 212 -5.81 21.17 12.87
C LEU A 212 -6.68 21.26 14.13
N VAL A 213 -6.42 22.21 15.00
CA VAL A 213 -7.29 22.46 16.17
C VAL A 213 -8.69 22.87 15.75
N GLY A 214 -8.83 23.66 14.70
CA GLY A 214 -10.15 24.02 14.14
C GLY A 214 -10.96 22.82 13.69
N MET A 215 -10.30 21.80 13.10
CA MET A 215 -10.91 20.54 12.66
C MET A 215 -11.41 19.69 13.84
N VAL A 216 -10.84 19.81 15.03
CA VAL A 216 -11.24 19.04 16.23
C VAL A 216 -12.73 19.20 16.52
N LYS A 217 -13.31 20.36 16.28
CA LYS A 217 -14.75 20.61 16.48
C LYS A 217 -15.63 19.76 15.56
N ASN A 218 -15.28 19.68 14.28
CA ASN A 218 -15.94 18.82 13.28
C ASN A 218 -15.09 18.74 12.01
N PRO A 219 -14.34 17.63 11.81
CA PRO A 219 -13.40 17.50 10.71
C PRO A 219 -14.10 17.40 9.32
N SER A 220 -15.40 17.10 9.28
CA SER A 220 -16.16 17.08 8.02
C SER A 220 -16.56 18.48 7.57
N ILE A 221 -16.89 19.38 8.51
CA ILE A 221 -17.28 20.76 8.22
C ILE A 221 -16.04 21.64 8.01
N TYR A 222 -15.03 21.50 8.85
CA TYR A 222 -13.81 22.32 8.81
C TYR A 222 -12.66 21.58 8.12
N ASN A 223 -12.93 21.10 6.89
CA ASN A 223 -11.97 20.31 6.11
C ASN A 223 -11.23 21.19 5.11
N PRO A 224 -9.91 21.37 5.22
CA PRO A 224 -9.18 22.31 4.36
C PRO A 224 -9.12 21.91 2.89
N VAL A 225 -9.41 20.64 2.56
CA VAL A 225 -9.43 20.14 1.17
C VAL A 225 -10.77 20.35 0.50
N ARG A 226 -11.87 20.25 1.26
CA ARG A 226 -13.23 20.30 0.71
C ARG A 226 -13.93 21.64 0.96
N ARG A 227 -13.58 22.32 2.05
CA ARG A 227 -14.28 23.50 2.56
C ARG A 227 -13.28 24.55 3.05
N LEU A 228 -12.54 25.12 2.10
CA LEU A 228 -11.43 26.02 2.39
C LEU A 228 -11.89 27.29 3.13
N GLU A 229 -13.04 27.86 2.73
CA GLU A 229 -13.59 29.09 3.33
C GLU A 229 -14.01 28.87 4.78
N GLU A 230 -14.80 27.82 5.06
CA GLU A 230 -15.27 27.50 6.40
C GLU A 230 -14.08 27.11 7.32
N THR A 231 -13.09 26.42 6.76
CA THR A 231 -11.86 26.07 7.49
C THR A 231 -11.05 27.31 7.81
N THR A 232 -10.91 28.25 6.88
CA THR A 232 -10.20 29.52 7.11
C THR A 232 -10.91 30.36 8.18
N ALA A 233 -12.22 30.46 8.14
CA ALA A 233 -13.00 31.15 9.16
C ALA A 233 -12.85 30.49 10.56
N ARG A 234 -12.84 29.15 10.62
CA ARG A 234 -12.62 28.41 11.86
C ARG A 234 -11.19 28.56 12.37
N ARG A 235 -10.16 28.51 11.49
CA ARG A 235 -8.76 28.83 11.84
C ARG A 235 -8.66 30.20 12.50
N ASN A 236 -9.29 31.21 11.91
CA ASN A 236 -9.25 32.57 12.46
C ASN A 236 -9.98 32.65 13.82
N THR A 237 -11.00 31.81 14.05
CA THR A 237 -11.63 31.68 15.38
C THR A 237 -10.64 31.11 16.41
N VAL A 238 -9.85 30.08 16.04
CA VAL A 238 -8.81 29.50 16.92
C VAL A 238 -7.73 30.53 17.24
N LEU A 239 -7.21 31.23 16.22
CA LEU A 239 -6.22 32.29 16.39
C LEU A 239 -6.74 33.41 17.32
N ARG A 240 -8.01 33.81 17.22
CA ARG A 240 -8.62 34.80 18.12
C ARG A 240 -8.76 34.29 19.56
N GLN A 241 -8.98 32.97 19.74
CA GLN A 241 -8.95 32.39 21.10
C GLN A 241 -7.54 32.38 21.69
N MET A 242 -6.53 32.09 20.85
CA MET A 242 -5.13 32.17 21.29
C MET A 242 -4.76 33.60 21.72
N GLU A 243 -5.17 34.61 20.97
CA GLU A 243 -4.96 36.02 21.30
C GLU A 243 -5.67 36.39 22.62
N ARG A 244 -6.94 36.03 22.79
CA ARG A 244 -7.71 36.30 24.03
C ARG A 244 -7.11 35.67 25.27
N ASN A 245 -6.44 34.53 25.11
CA ASN A 245 -5.76 33.83 26.22
C ASN A 245 -4.29 34.25 26.35
N GLY A 246 -3.82 35.28 25.63
CA GLY A 246 -2.49 35.85 25.78
C GLY A 246 -1.37 35.01 25.12
N TYR A 247 -1.69 34.05 24.26
CA TYR A 247 -0.71 33.25 23.52
C TYR A 247 -0.25 33.94 22.24
N LEU A 248 -0.99 34.93 21.75
CA LEU A 248 -0.64 35.74 20.58
C LEU A 248 -0.90 37.24 20.93
N THR A 249 -0.12 38.13 20.32
CA THR A 249 -0.44 39.54 20.27
C THR A 249 -1.50 39.86 19.22
N GLU A 250 -2.13 41.04 19.28
CA GLU A 250 -3.10 41.49 18.26
C GLU A 250 -2.44 41.64 16.89
N GLU A 251 -1.16 42.06 16.85
CA GLU A 251 -0.39 42.17 15.59
C GLU A 251 -0.16 40.79 14.98
N GLU A 252 0.26 39.81 15.78
CA GLU A 252 0.46 38.41 15.34
C GLU A 252 -0.86 37.77 14.85
N PHE A 253 -1.93 37.97 15.60
CA PHE A 253 -3.25 37.52 15.18
C PHE A 253 -3.61 38.08 13.79
N THR A 254 -3.45 39.41 13.63
CA THR A 254 -3.79 40.07 12.36
C THR A 254 -2.96 39.55 11.18
N ALA A 255 -1.66 39.37 11.40
CA ALA A 255 -0.75 38.82 10.39
C ALA A 255 -1.10 37.36 10.03
N PHE A 256 -1.33 36.53 11.02
CA PHE A 256 -1.66 35.11 10.78
C PHE A 256 -3.05 34.91 10.18
N ALA A 257 -4.04 35.74 10.56
CA ALA A 257 -5.36 35.69 9.99
C ALA A 257 -5.38 36.11 8.51
N ALA A 258 -4.50 37.03 8.11
CA ALA A 258 -4.35 37.45 6.73
C ALA A 258 -3.57 36.45 5.86
N THR A 259 -2.82 35.51 6.45
CA THR A 259 -2.01 34.52 5.71
C THR A 259 -2.94 33.55 4.95
N PRO A 260 -2.76 33.37 3.63
CA PRO A 260 -3.50 32.37 2.88
C PRO A 260 -3.29 30.95 3.44
N LEU A 261 -4.33 30.13 3.43
CA LEU A 261 -4.22 28.74 3.83
C LEU A 261 -3.70 27.90 2.67
N GLU A 262 -2.45 27.46 2.76
CA GLU A 262 -1.83 26.54 1.80
C GLU A 262 -1.98 25.09 2.28
N VAL A 263 -2.64 24.26 1.48
CA VAL A 263 -2.84 22.84 1.77
C VAL A 263 -2.00 22.03 0.79
N ARG A 264 -1.08 21.22 1.31
CA ARG A 264 -0.28 20.26 0.54
C ARG A 264 -0.83 18.87 0.73
N PHE A 265 -2.07 18.66 0.27
CA PHE A 265 -2.80 17.44 0.50
C PHE A 265 -2.14 16.22 -0.15
N ASN A 266 -1.59 15.33 0.67
CA ASN A 266 -0.95 14.09 0.27
C ASN A 266 -1.48 12.92 1.11
N PRO A 267 -2.66 12.38 0.76
CA PRO A 267 -3.23 11.25 1.50
C PRO A 267 -2.30 10.04 1.37
N GLN A 268 -1.86 9.52 2.51
CA GLN A 268 -1.08 8.29 2.57
C GLN A 268 -2.07 7.12 2.56
N THR A 269 -2.40 6.65 1.37
CA THR A 269 -3.19 5.43 1.18
C THR A 269 -2.24 4.25 0.92
N HIS A 270 -2.68 3.01 1.18
CA HIS A 270 -1.87 1.80 0.94
C HIS A 270 -1.42 1.65 -0.51
N ASP A 271 -2.14 2.28 -1.44
CA ASP A 271 -1.91 2.28 -2.88
C ASP A 271 -0.91 3.33 -3.36
N ARG A 272 -0.41 4.20 -2.47
CA ARG A 272 0.56 5.26 -2.79
C ARG A 272 1.84 5.13 -1.96
N GLY A 273 2.90 5.82 -2.42
CA GLY A 273 4.24 5.75 -1.82
C GLY A 273 5.11 4.69 -2.47
N LEU A 274 6.27 4.44 -1.89
CA LEU A 274 7.27 3.51 -2.43
C LEU A 274 6.84 2.05 -2.30
N ALA A 275 7.17 1.22 -3.27
CA ALA A 275 6.95 -0.24 -3.29
C ALA A 275 5.50 -0.71 -3.02
N PRO A 276 4.44 -0.12 -3.62
CA PRO A 276 3.06 -0.46 -3.25
C PRO A 276 2.70 -1.92 -3.56
N TYR A 277 3.22 -2.50 -4.65
CA TYR A 277 3.01 -3.91 -4.99
C TYR A 277 3.68 -4.83 -3.97
N LEU A 278 4.92 -4.55 -3.59
CA LEU A 278 5.63 -5.33 -2.59
C LEU A 278 4.95 -5.25 -1.22
N ARG A 279 4.49 -4.08 -0.81
CA ARG A 279 3.76 -3.94 0.45
C ARG A 279 2.50 -4.81 0.47
N GLU A 280 1.78 -4.89 -0.65
CA GLU A 280 0.62 -5.76 -0.77
C GLU A 280 1.01 -7.25 -0.77
N TYR A 281 2.11 -7.62 -1.42
CA TYR A 281 2.66 -8.98 -1.38
C TYR A 281 3.04 -9.37 0.06
N ILE A 282 3.77 -8.50 0.77
CA ILE A 282 4.11 -8.70 2.19
C ILE A 282 2.86 -8.82 3.06
N ARG A 283 1.84 -7.97 2.82
CA ARG A 283 0.56 -8.06 3.53
C ARG A 283 -0.12 -9.42 3.35
N GLY A 284 -0.03 -9.98 2.15
CA GLY A 284 -0.49 -11.34 1.86
C GLY A 284 0.24 -12.40 2.70
N GLN A 285 1.57 -12.36 2.72
CA GLN A 285 2.39 -13.28 3.52
C GLN A 285 2.10 -13.14 5.03
N LEU A 286 1.99 -11.91 5.53
CA LEU A 286 1.70 -11.68 6.96
C LEU A 286 0.31 -12.17 7.36
N LYS A 287 -0.69 -12.12 6.47
CA LYS A 287 -2.01 -12.69 6.75
C LYS A 287 -1.96 -14.22 6.95
N GLU A 288 -1.12 -14.90 6.18
CA GLU A 288 -0.92 -16.34 6.40
C GLU A 288 -0.12 -16.57 7.69
N TRP A 289 0.96 -15.83 7.92
CA TRP A 289 1.75 -15.91 9.14
C TRP A 289 0.90 -15.75 10.42
N VAL A 290 -0.02 -14.78 10.45
CA VAL A 290 -0.91 -14.54 11.61
C VAL A 290 -1.80 -15.76 11.93
N LYS A 291 -2.19 -16.58 10.94
CA LYS A 291 -3.00 -17.77 11.17
C LYS A 291 -2.24 -18.84 11.98
N ASP A 292 -0.94 -18.95 11.73
CA ASP A 292 -0.10 -19.98 12.31
C ASP A 292 0.59 -19.52 13.61
N HIS A 293 0.51 -18.21 13.95
CA HIS A 293 1.18 -17.61 15.10
C HIS A 293 0.18 -16.84 15.98
N PRO A 294 -0.57 -17.52 16.86
CA PRO A 294 -1.45 -16.86 17.82
C PRO A 294 -0.63 -16.15 18.91
N LYS A 295 -1.20 -15.10 19.51
CA LYS A 295 -0.65 -14.44 20.69
C LYS A 295 -0.65 -15.39 21.90
N PRO A 296 0.13 -15.08 22.96
CA PRO A 296 0.15 -15.89 24.20
C PRO A 296 -1.22 -16.05 24.87
N ASP A 297 -2.15 -15.13 24.65
CA ASP A 297 -3.54 -15.18 25.16
C ASP A 297 -4.49 -16.00 24.26
N GLY A 298 -3.98 -16.57 23.15
CA GLY A 298 -4.73 -17.34 22.18
C GLY A 298 -5.47 -16.50 21.12
N SER A 299 -5.41 -15.18 21.19
CA SER A 299 -5.97 -14.31 20.15
C SER A 299 -5.01 -14.19 18.95
N SER A 300 -5.55 -13.83 17.78
CA SER A 300 -4.73 -13.58 16.58
C SER A 300 -4.11 -12.18 16.62
N TYR A 301 -2.91 -12.05 16.03
CA TYR A 301 -2.34 -10.73 15.77
C TYR A 301 -3.19 -9.95 14.76
N ASN A 302 -3.35 -8.66 14.99
CA ASN A 302 -3.96 -7.75 14.03
C ASN A 302 -2.86 -6.90 13.39
N LEU A 303 -2.64 -7.11 12.09
CA LEU A 303 -1.62 -6.42 11.29
C LEU A 303 -1.78 -4.90 11.25
N TYR A 304 -2.94 -4.37 11.63
CA TYR A 304 -3.26 -2.95 11.52
C TYR A 304 -3.22 -2.21 12.86
N THR A 305 -3.26 -2.95 13.96
CA THR A 305 -3.50 -2.35 15.29
C THR A 305 -2.50 -2.77 16.37
N ASP A 306 -1.71 -3.82 16.16
CA ASP A 306 -0.81 -4.37 17.19
C ASP A 306 0.60 -3.77 17.17
N GLY A 307 0.90 -2.91 16.19
CA GLY A 307 2.19 -2.21 16.14
C GLY A 307 3.36 -3.11 15.85
N LEU A 308 3.18 -4.11 14.99
CA LEU A 308 4.27 -4.98 14.58
C LEU A 308 5.34 -4.18 13.83
N LYS A 309 6.58 -4.61 13.92
CA LYS A 309 7.69 -4.08 13.13
C LYS A 309 8.24 -5.18 12.24
N ILE A 310 8.11 -4.98 10.93
CA ILE A 310 8.47 -5.95 9.91
C ILE A 310 9.76 -5.50 9.24
N TYR A 311 10.82 -6.27 9.40
CA TYR A 311 12.10 -6.02 8.76
C TYR A 311 12.12 -6.69 7.40
N THR A 312 12.39 -5.90 6.36
CA THR A 312 12.44 -6.38 4.98
C THR A 312 13.87 -6.41 4.45
N THR A 313 14.08 -7.16 3.37
CA THR A 313 15.38 -7.25 2.67
C THR A 313 15.61 -6.10 1.68
N VAL A 314 14.59 -5.27 1.45
CA VAL A 314 14.56 -4.23 0.42
C VAL A 314 15.54 -3.10 0.76
N ASP A 315 16.21 -2.54 -0.25
CA ASP A 315 16.94 -1.27 -0.16
C ASP A 315 16.09 -0.16 -0.80
N ILE A 316 15.67 0.81 0.00
CA ILE A 316 14.83 1.93 -0.44
C ILE A 316 15.44 2.69 -1.63
N ARG A 317 16.77 2.83 -1.71
CA ARG A 317 17.43 3.53 -2.82
C ARG A 317 17.34 2.72 -4.10
N MET A 318 17.58 1.39 -4.02
CA MET A 318 17.44 0.49 -5.18
C MET A 318 15.99 0.43 -5.65
N GLN A 319 15.04 0.39 -4.72
CA GLN A 319 13.62 0.41 -5.03
C GLN A 319 13.23 1.69 -5.79
N ARG A 320 13.69 2.85 -5.32
CA ARG A 320 13.43 4.14 -5.97
C ARG A 320 14.00 4.18 -7.38
N TYR A 321 15.26 3.77 -7.55
CA TYR A 321 15.87 3.69 -8.88
C TYR A 321 15.13 2.75 -9.83
N ALA A 322 14.64 1.62 -9.32
CA ALA A 322 13.85 0.68 -10.11
C ALA A 322 12.52 1.29 -10.58
N GLU A 323 11.78 1.97 -9.69
CA GLU A 323 10.52 2.65 -10.04
C GLU A 323 10.75 3.81 -11.02
N GLU A 324 11.78 4.63 -10.81
CA GLU A 324 12.16 5.73 -11.71
C GLU A 324 12.54 5.21 -13.10
N ALA A 325 13.37 4.17 -13.17
CA ALA A 325 13.78 3.56 -14.44
C ALA A 325 12.58 2.98 -15.21
N VAL A 326 11.66 2.32 -14.52
CA VAL A 326 10.41 1.81 -15.10
C VAL A 326 9.56 2.96 -15.64
N ALA A 327 9.37 4.01 -14.85
CA ALA A 327 8.55 5.16 -15.24
C ALA A 327 9.15 5.89 -16.45
N GLU A 328 10.45 6.15 -16.45
CA GLU A 328 11.14 6.82 -17.55
C GLU A 328 11.08 6.00 -18.84
N HIS A 329 11.50 4.73 -18.78
CA HIS A 329 11.57 3.87 -19.96
C HIS A 329 10.20 3.61 -20.56
N LEU A 330 9.21 3.21 -19.73
CA LEU A 330 7.89 2.86 -20.23
C LEU A 330 7.08 4.08 -20.68
N SER A 331 7.27 5.27 -20.08
CA SER A 331 6.63 6.48 -20.58
C SER A 331 7.11 6.84 -22.00
N ASN A 332 8.41 6.67 -22.26
CA ASN A 332 8.98 6.87 -23.59
C ASN A 332 8.48 5.85 -24.61
N LEU A 333 8.46 4.58 -24.24
CA LEU A 333 7.96 3.48 -25.07
C LEU A 333 6.46 3.64 -25.37
N GLN A 334 5.68 4.03 -24.38
CA GLN A 334 4.23 4.28 -24.48
C GLN A 334 3.93 5.38 -25.50
N ARG A 335 4.72 6.45 -25.50
CA ARG A 335 4.56 7.54 -26.46
C ARG A 335 4.76 7.07 -27.91
N VAL A 336 5.73 6.20 -28.16
CA VAL A 336 5.95 5.56 -29.47
C VAL A 336 4.77 4.66 -29.83
N PHE A 337 4.33 3.83 -28.90
CA PHE A 337 3.21 2.91 -29.09
C PHE A 337 1.90 3.63 -29.42
N PHE A 338 1.55 4.69 -28.71
CA PHE A 338 0.36 5.48 -29.00
C PHE A 338 0.37 6.09 -30.39
N LYS A 339 1.55 6.50 -30.91
CA LYS A 339 1.68 6.94 -32.31
C LYS A 339 1.38 5.81 -33.29
N GLN A 340 1.85 4.60 -33.00
CA GLN A 340 1.69 3.42 -33.88
C GLN A 340 0.25 2.90 -33.92
N ILE A 341 -0.51 2.98 -32.82
CA ILE A 341 -1.90 2.51 -32.76
C ILE A 341 -2.92 3.58 -33.16
N LYS A 342 -2.48 4.83 -33.36
CA LYS A 342 -3.35 5.93 -33.75
C LYS A 342 -4.11 5.59 -35.03
N GLY A 343 -5.44 5.73 -35.01
CA GLY A 343 -6.33 5.44 -36.14
C GLY A 343 -6.65 3.97 -36.37
N ARG A 344 -6.11 3.03 -35.58
CA ARG A 344 -6.47 1.61 -35.71
C ARG A 344 -7.83 1.32 -35.07
N LYS A 345 -8.72 0.67 -35.83
CA LYS A 345 -10.09 0.33 -35.38
C LYS A 345 -10.09 -0.42 -34.04
N TYR A 346 -9.24 -1.42 -33.91
CA TYR A 346 -9.17 -2.29 -32.73
C TYR A 346 -7.94 -2.01 -31.83
N GLY A 347 -7.19 -0.92 -32.08
CA GLY A 347 -6.06 -0.60 -31.18
C GLY A 347 -6.50 -0.49 -29.71
N PRO A 348 -5.70 -0.99 -28.76
CA PRO A 348 -4.32 -1.45 -28.89
C PRO A 348 -4.14 -2.90 -29.38
N PHE A 349 -5.24 -3.62 -29.62
CA PHE A 349 -5.22 -5.03 -29.94
C PHE A 349 -4.92 -5.28 -31.42
N TYR A 350 -4.32 -6.45 -31.68
CA TYR A 350 -4.11 -7.00 -33.01
C TYR A 350 -4.70 -8.41 -33.04
N PHE A 351 -5.54 -8.67 -34.02
CA PHE A 351 -6.23 -9.92 -34.16
C PHE A 351 -5.96 -10.55 -35.54
N GLN A 352 -6.00 -11.87 -35.60
CA GLN A 352 -6.08 -12.62 -36.82
C GLN A 352 -7.46 -13.27 -36.95
N GLY A 353 -7.98 -13.38 -38.17
CA GLY A 353 -9.31 -13.93 -38.42
C GLY A 353 -10.43 -12.97 -37.96
N ASN A 354 -11.42 -13.49 -37.21
CA ASN A 354 -12.57 -12.69 -36.76
C ASN A 354 -12.21 -11.68 -35.67
N ALA A 355 -11.67 -10.53 -36.10
CA ALA A 355 -11.18 -9.48 -35.19
C ALA A 355 -12.28 -8.83 -34.37
N GLU A 356 -13.50 -8.71 -34.89
CA GLU A 356 -14.62 -8.09 -34.18
C GLU A 356 -15.04 -8.91 -32.95
N ASP A 357 -15.24 -10.21 -33.10
CA ASP A 357 -15.66 -11.09 -31.99
C ASP A 357 -14.59 -11.18 -30.90
N GLN A 358 -13.32 -11.28 -31.31
CA GLN A 358 -12.22 -11.27 -30.34
C GLN A 358 -12.14 -9.95 -29.57
N TYR A 359 -12.32 -8.82 -30.26
CA TYR A 359 -12.37 -7.50 -29.62
C TYR A 359 -13.53 -7.39 -28.63
N GLN A 360 -14.73 -7.78 -29.05
CA GLN A 360 -15.92 -7.73 -28.18
C GLN A 360 -15.77 -8.64 -26.97
N THR A 361 -15.19 -9.82 -27.14
CA THR A 361 -14.90 -10.75 -26.03
C THR A 361 -13.98 -10.11 -24.99
N ILE A 362 -12.88 -9.47 -25.42
CA ILE A 362 -11.94 -8.78 -24.50
C ILE A 362 -12.62 -7.60 -23.80
N MET A 363 -13.38 -6.80 -24.54
CA MET A 363 -14.05 -5.64 -23.98
C MET A 363 -15.17 -6.02 -22.99
N ASN A 364 -15.97 -7.03 -23.32
CA ASN A 364 -17.00 -7.57 -22.43
C ASN A 364 -16.40 -8.18 -21.16
N ARG A 365 -15.30 -8.93 -21.26
CA ARG A 365 -14.57 -9.42 -20.09
C ARG A 365 -14.06 -8.28 -19.22
N GLY A 366 -13.46 -7.25 -19.84
CA GLY A 366 -13.00 -6.06 -19.14
C GLY A 366 -14.13 -5.29 -18.44
N MET A 367 -15.29 -5.16 -19.09
CA MET A 367 -16.48 -4.54 -18.54
C MET A 367 -16.98 -5.27 -17.27
N LYS A 368 -17.14 -6.62 -17.37
CA LYS A 368 -17.61 -7.46 -16.26
C LYS A 368 -16.70 -7.44 -15.03
N GLN A 369 -15.43 -7.16 -15.21
CA GLN A 369 -14.45 -7.06 -14.12
C GLN A 369 -14.53 -5.72 -13.35
N THR A 370 -15.24 -4.70 -13.87
CA THR A 370 -15.32 -3.39 -13.21
C THR A 370 -16.27 -3.39 -12.03
N PRO A 371 -15.97 -2.62 -10.94
CA PRO A 371 -16.94 -2.39 -9.87
C PRO A 371 -18.26 -1.79 -10.37
N ARG A 372 -18.21 -0.91 -11.39
CA ARG A 372 -19.41 -0.32 -12.01
C ARG A 372 -20.36 -1.39 -12.54
N TYR A 373 -19.84 -2.41 -13.23
CA TYR A 373 -20.67 -3.51 -13.74
C TYR A 373 -21.32 -4.28 -12.58
N ARG A 374 -20.53 -4.65 -11.57
CA ARG A 374 -21.02 -5.39 -10.40
C ARG A 374 -22.12 -4.63 -9.67
N ASN A 375 -21.92 -3.35 -9.39
CA ASN A 375 -22.92 -2.50 -8.73
C ASN A 375 -24.23 -2.37 -9.55
N LEU A 376 -24.12 -2.30 -10.88
CA LEU A 376 -25.32 -2.25 -11.75
C LEU A 376 -26.08 -3.59 -11.73
N VAL A 377 -25.39 -4.71 -11.76
CA VAL A 377 -26.02 -6.04 -11.63
C VAL A 377 -26.67 -6.20 -10.26
N GLU A 378 -26.01 -5.80 -9.19
CA GLU A 378 -26.55 -5.84 -7.82
C GLU A 378 -27.79 -4.92 -7.66
N SER A 379 -27.83 -3.81 -8.38
CA SER A 379 -29.00 -2.90 -8.40
C SER A 379 -30.14 -3.40 -9.31
N GLY A 380 -29.99 -4.54 -9.97
CA GLY A 380 -31.03 -5.15 -10.83
C GLY A 380 -31.13 -4.56 -12.24
N ALA A 381 -30.11 -3.82 -12.70
CA ALA A 381 -30.11 -3.24 -14.06
C ALA A 381 -30.10 -4.34 -15.13
N SER A 382 -30.89 -4.14 -16.19
CA SER A 382 -30.89 -5.05 -17.36
C SER A 382 -29.61 -4.96 -18.17
N GLU A 383 -29.22 -6.03 -18.88
CA GLU A 383 -28.03 -6.05 -19.73
C GLU A 383 -28.05 -4.92 -20.77
N SER A 384 -29.21 -4.61 -21.36
CA SER A 384 -29.39 -3.50 -22.30
C SER A 384 -29.13 -2.13 -21.66
N GLU A 385 -29.52 -1.95 -20.42
CA GLU A 385 -29.27 -0.73 -19.67
C GLU A 385 -27.80 -0.59 -19.30
N ILE A 386 -27.16 -1.68 -18.85
CA ILE A 386 -25.73 -1.75 -18.56
C ILE A 386 -24.93 -1.35 -19.81
N GLN A 387 -25.25 -1.94 -20.96
CA GLN A 387 -24.60 -1.60 -22.24
C GLN A 387 -24.78 -0.13 -22.61
N ARG A 388 -25.96 0.45 -22.40
CA ARG A 388 -26.24 1.86 -22.64
C ARG A 388 -25.37 2.75 -21.74
N ILE A 389 -25.28 2.43 -20.43
CA ILE A 389 -24.46 3.16 -19.44
C ILE A 389 -22.98 3.11 -19.82
N PHE A 390 -22.48 1.92 -20.23
CA PHE A 390 -21.09 1.76 -20.60
C PHE A 390 -20.70 2.48 -21.91
N ARG A 391 -21.66 2.83 -22.77
CA ARG A 391 -21.43 3.62 -23.99
C ARG A 391 -21.67 5.12 -23.79
N THR A 392 -22.30 5.54 -22.68
CA THR A 392 -22.55 6.95 -22.38
C THR A 392 -21.29 7.64 -21.87
N LYS A 393 -20.91 8.76 -22.47
CA LYS A 393 -19.75 9.55 -22.05
C LYS A 393 -20.05 10.27 -20.73
N ILE A 394 -19.09 10.18 -19.80
CA ILE A 394 -19.15 10.84 -18.48
C ILE A 394 -17.79 11.44 -18.12
N PRO A 395 -17.74 12.50 -17.30
CA PRO A 395 -16.50 13.00 -16.73
C PRO A 395 -15.83 11.90 -15.88
N MET A 396 -14.53 11.71 -16.03
CA MET A 396 -13.76 10.76 -15.25
C MET A 396 -12.28 11.13 -15.19
N LYS A 397 -11.58 10.62 -14.18
CA LYS A 397 -10.12 10.68 -14.10
C LYS A 397 -9.53 9.39 -14.64
N VAL A 398 -8.52 9.52 -15.48
CA VAL A 398 -7.77 8.38 -16.02
C VAL A 398 -6.29 8.53 -15.77
N PHE A 399 -5.59 7.41 -15.73
CA PHE A 399 -4.12 7.39 -15.60
C PHE A 399 -3.44 8.09 -16.78
N SER A 400 -2.39 8.86 -16.50
CA SER A 400 -1.37 9.23 -17.46
C SER A 400 0.00 9.25 -16.79
N TRP A 401 1.08 9.13 -17.57
CA TRP A 401 2.46 9.22 -17.08
C TRP A 401 2.83 10.58 -16.45
N LYS A 402 1.98 11.59 -16.59
CA LYS A 402 2.14 12.92 -16.00
C LYS A 402 1.22 13.16 -14.80
N GLY A 403 0.60 12.10 -14.32
CA GLY A 403 -0.43 12.13 -13.27
C GLY A 403 -1.85 11.98 -13.83
N PRO A 404 -2.85 11.83 -12.97
CA PRO A 404 -4.24 11.66 -13.36
C PRO A 404 -4.75 12.84 -14.20
N VAL A 405 -5.50 12.54 -15.27
CA VAL A 405 -6.08 13.54 -16.18
C VAL A 405 -7.59 13.47 -16.13
N ASP A 406 -8.24 14.65 -15.98
CA ASP A 406 -9.68 14.78 -16.12
C ASP A 406 -10.07 14.75 -17.59
N THR A 407 -11.00 13.88 -17.95
CA THR A 407 -11.45 13.68 -19.34
C THR A 407 -12.91 13.26 -19.39
N VAL A 408 -13.49 13.29 -20.60
CA VAL A 408 -14.87 12.83 -20.85
C VAL A 408 -14.82 11.64 -21.79
N LEU A 409 -14.96 10.44 -21.22
CA LEU A 409 -14.95 9.16 -21.94
C LEU A 409 -16.18 8.34 -21.56
N SER A 410 -16.56 7.39 -22.45
CA SER A 410 -17.45 6.33 -22.01
C SER A 410 -16.69 5.32 -21.13
N PRO A 411 -17.33 4.63 -20.18
CA PRO A 411 -16.71 3.57 -19.42
C PRO A 411 -16.06 2.49 -20.31
N GLN A 412 -16.65 2.19 -21.47
CA GLN A 412 -16.07 1.27 -22.44
C GLN A 412 -14.78 1.83 -23.07
N ASP A 413 -14.75 3.11 -23.44
CA ASP A 413 -13.53 3.74 -23.98
C ASP A 413 -12.44 3.85 -22.92
N SER A 414 -12.81 4.07 -21.65
CA SER A 414 -11.83 4.09 -20.55
C SER A 414 -11.17 2.72 -20.34
N ILE A 415 -11.92 1.62 -20.44
CA ILE A 415 -11.36 0.26 -20.40
C ILE A 415 -10.36 0.05 -21.53
N ARG A 416 -10.72 0.45 -22.76
CA ARG A 416 -9.83 0.37 -23.92
C ARG A 416 -8.57 1.20 -23.73
N TYR A 417 -8.71 2.42 -23.21
CA TYR A 417 -7.60 3.32 -22.89
C TYR A 417 -6.66 2.70 -21.87
N MET A 418 -7.19 2.19 -20.74
CA MET A 418 -6.39 1.56 -19.69
C MET A 418 -5.67 0.31 -20.18
N LYS A 419 -6.31 -0.50 -21.05
CA LYS A 419 -5.69 -1.66 -21.69
C LYS A 419 -4.60 -1.30 -22.72
N SER A 420 -4.45 -0.02 -23.07
CA SER A 420 -3.41 0.45 -23.99
C SER A 420 -2.07 0.74 -23.31
N PHE A 421 -1.99 0.66 -21.98
CA PHE A 421 -0.74 0.88 -21.28
C PHE A 421 0.11 -0.38 -21.19
N TYR A 422 1.39 -0.25 -21.48
CA TYR A 422 2.37 -1.27 -21.20
C TYR A 422 2.46 -1.54 -19.70
N GLN A 423 2.62 -2.80 -19.35
CA GLN A 423 2.85 -3.25 -18.00
C GLN A 423 4.20 -3.95 -17.92
N CYS A 424 4.82 -3.97 -16.74
CA CYS A 424 6.06 -4.70 -16.50
C CYS A 424 6.13 -5.20 -15.06
N GLY A 425 6.94 -6.24 -14.86
CA GLY A 425 7.47 -6.65 -13.57
C GLY A 425 8.99 -6.47 -13.56
N LEU A 426 9.54 -5.96 -12.47
CA LEU A 426 10.98 -5.88 -12.23
C LEU A 426 11.27 -6.40 -10.83
N LEU A 427 12.23 -7.31 -10.73
CA LEU A 427 12.69 -7.90 -9.48
C LEU A 427 14.22 -7.87 -9.44
N SER A 428 14.80 -7.43 -8.32
CA SER A 428 16.22 -7.48 -8.04
C SER A 428 16.46 -8.35 -6.80
N VAL A 429 17.30 -9.36 -6.93
CA VAL A 429 17.64 -10.32 -5.86
C VAL A 429 19.14 -10.44 -5.76
N GLU A 430 19.66 -10.46 -4.52
CA GLU A 430 21.04 -10.77 -4.23
C GLU A 430 21.23 -12.29 -4.28
N PRO A 431 22.09 -12.82 -5.17
CA PRO A 431 22.14 -14.25 -5.44
C PRO A 431 22.55 -15.10 -4.22
N GLN A 432 23.46 -14.59 -3.39
CA GLN A 432 24.04 -15.33 -2.26
C GLN A 432 23.07 -15.49 -1.10
N THR A 433 22.25 -14.47 -0.86
CA THR A 433 21.34 -14.40 0.29
C THR A 433 19.88 -14.68 -0.08
N GLY A 434 19.52 -14.61 -1.36
CA GLY A 434 18.11 -14.61 -1.78
C GLY A 434 17.36 -13.34 -1.39
N PHE A 435 18.04 -12.30 -0.90
CA PHE A 435 17.39 -11.06 -0.46
C PHE A 435 16.87 -10.26 -1.63
N VAL A 436 15.58 -10.00 -1.63
CA VAL A 436 14.93 -9.10 -2.58
C VAL A 436 15.31 -7.66 -2.27
N LYS A 437 16.02 -6.99 -3.18
CA LYS A 437 16.49 -5.61 -3.03
C LYS A 437 15.53 -4.58 -3.62
N ALA A 438 14.79 -4.94 -4.69
CA ALA A 438 13.77 -4.08 -5.29
C ALA A 438 12.68 -4.92 -5.96
N TRP A 439 11.45 -4.40 -5.93
CA TRP A 439 10.26 -5.05 -6.48
C TRP A 439 9.32 -4.04 -7.11
N VAL A 440 9.15 -4.07 -8.42
CA VAL A 440 8.19 -3.23 -9.13
C VAL A 440 7.18 -4.13 -9.84
N GLY A 441 6.01 -4.31 -9.26
CA GLY A 441 4.97 -5.21 -9.80
C GLY A 441 4.14 -4.62 -10.93
N GLY A 442 4.29 -3.33 -11.23
CA GLY A 442 3.57 -2.65 -12.32
C GLY A 442 3.87 -1.16 -12.37
N ILE A 443 3.16 -0.41 -13.21
CA ILE A 443 3.45 1.00 -13.51
C ILE A 443 2.79 2.00 -12.58
N ASP A 444 1.67 1.64 -11.96
CA ASP A 444 0.92 2.48 -11.02
C ASP A 444 -0.11 1.63 -10.28
N TYR A 445 0.06 1.42 -9.00
CA TYR A 445 -0.78 0.53 -8.21
C TYR A 445 -2.21 1.04 -8.04
N ALA A 446 -2.41 2.36 -8.01
CA ALA A 446 -3.74 2.95 -7.85
C ALA A 446 -4.67 2.62 -9.03
N HIS A 447 -4.11 2.41 -10.23
CA HIS A 447 -4.87 2.13 -11.44
C HIS A 447 -4.68 0.70 -11.96
N PHE A 448 -3.56 0.03 -11.63
CA PHE A 448 -3.18 -1.29 -12.13
C PHE A 448 -2.67 -2.16 -10.99
N GLN A 449 -3.58 -2.83 -10.29
CA GLN A 449 -3.27 -3.57 -9.06
C GLN A 449 -2.67 -4.97 -9.30
N TYR A 450 -2.67 -5.44 -10.54
CA TYR A 450 -2.13 -6.76 -10.87
C TYR A 450 -0.61 -6.77 -10.80
N ASP A 451 -0.05 -7.62 -9.93
CA ASP A 451 1.39 -7.75 -9.73
C ASP A 451 2.01 -8.63 -10.81
N HIS A 452 2.82 -8.03 -11.68
CA HIS A 452 3.50 -8.72 -12.76
C HIS A 452 4.77 -9.47 -12.31
N VAL A 453 5.19 -9.34 -11.06
CA VAL A 453 6.32 -10.10 -10.50
C VAL A 453 5.84 -11.44 -9.96
N ALA A 454 4.87 -11.46 -9.04
CA ALA A 454 4.42 -12.68 -8.37
C ALA A 454 3.21 -13.36 -9.06
N GLN A 455 2.30 -12.58 -9.68
CA GLN A 455 1.06 -13.11 -10.24
C GLN A 455 1.12 -13.27 -11.76
N GLY A 456 1.97 -12.48 -12.42
CA GLY A 456 2.05 -12.37 -13.86
C GLY A 456 2.76 -13.52 -14.53
N GLN A 457 2.06 -14.62 -14.82
CA GLN A 457 2.60 -15.70 -15.63
C GLN A 457 2.63 -15.30 -17.11
N ARG A 458 3.78 -15.47 -17.75
CA ARG A 458 4.01 -15.17 -19.18
C ARG A 458 4.93 -16.18 -19.80
N GLN A 459 4.71 -16.43 -21.10
CA GLN A 459 5.58 -17.28 -21.88
C GLN A 459 7.00 -16.73 -21.89
N VAL A 460 7.94 -17.47 -21.28
CA VAL A 460 9.31 -17.02 -21.05
C VAL A 460 10.19 -16.99 -22.30
N GLY A 461 9.82 -17.75 -23.33
CA GLY A 461 10.56 -17.77 -24.60
C GLY A 461 12.02 -18.12 -24.41
N SER A 462 12.89 -17.49 -25.20
CA SER A 462 14.34 -17.79 -25.20
C SER A 462 15.06 -17.53 -23.89
N THR A 463 14.45 -16.85 -22.93
CA THR A 463 15.03 -16.72 -21.57
C THR A 463 15.10 -18.07 -20.84
N PHE A 464 14.39 -19.07 -21.32
CA PHE A 464 14.46 -20.43 -20.77
C PHE A 464 15.67 -21.24 -21.28
N LYS A 465 16.29 -20.85 -22.39
CA LYS A 465 17.40 -21.59 -23.00
C LYS A 465 18.59 -21.87 -22.06
N PRO A 466 19.04 -20.94 -21.20
CA PRO A 466 20.14 -21.22 -20.28
C PRO A 466 19.94 -22.46 -19.42
N PHE A 467 18.68 -22.78 -19.04
CA PHE A 467 18.36 -23.99 -18.28
C PHE A 467 18.55 -25.27 -19.12
N VAL A 468 18.25 -25.22 -20.41
CA VAL A 468 18.49 -26.31 -21.34
C VAL A 468 20.00 -26.56 -21.52
N TYR A 469 20.77 -25.50 -21.68
CA TYR A 469 22.23 -25.55 -21.76
C TYR A 469 22.84 -26.06 -20.47
N ALA A 470 22.37 -25.59 -19.30
CA ALA A 470 22.79 -26.06 -17.99
C ALA A 470 22.54 -27.57 -17.83
N ALA A 471 21.32 -28.06 -18.16
CA ALA A 471 20.99 -29.48 -18.09
C ALA A 471 21.87 -30.32 -19.03
N ALA A 472 22.16 -29.82 -20.23
CA ALA A 472 23.04 -30.52 -21.19
C ALA A 472 24.51 -30.58 -20.69
N MET A 473 24.99 -29.52 -20.10
CA MET A 473 26.32 -29.47 -19.47
C MET A 473 26.40 -30.39 -18.26
N GLU A 474 25.39 -30.42 -17.41
CA GLU A 474 25.37 -31.27 -16.22
C GLU A 474 25.37 -32.75 -16.59
N GLN A 475 24.50 -33.17 -17.54
CA GLN A 475 24.30 -34.57 -17.88
C GLN A 475 25.31 -35.11 -18.88
N LYS A 476 25.67 -34.34 -19.91
CA LYS A 476 26.54 -34.77 -21.01
C LYS A 476 27.95 -34.22 -20.93
N LYS A 477 28.24 -33.41 -19.92
CA LYS A 477 29.52 -32.73 -19.73
C LYS A 477 29.98 -31.92 -20.95
N PHE A 478 28.98 -31.33 -21.67
CA PHE A 478 29.25 -30.42 -22.78
C PHE A 478 30.00 -29.17 -22.31
N SER A 479 30.91 -28.69 -23.13
CA SER A 479 31.72 -27.51 -22.87
C SER A 479 31.14 -26.28 -23.58
N PRO A 480 31.30 -25.06 -23.03
CA PRO A 480 31.02 -23.81 -23.74
C PRO A 480 31.68 -23.70 -25.13
N CYS A 481 32.82 -24.31 -25.29
CA CYS A 481 33.59 -24.31 -26.54
C CYS A 481 33.19 -25.41 -27.52
N MET A 482 32.32 -26.33 -27.12
CA MET A 482 31.85 -27.38 -28.03
C MET A 482 31.16 -26.78 -29.28
N GLU A 483 31.62 -27.18 -30.44
CA GLU A 483 31.06 -26.75 -31.74
C GLU A 483 29.92 -27.64 -32.17
N VAL A 484 28.82 -27.04 -32.58
CA VAL A 484 27.63 -27.72 -33.08
C VAL A 484 27.23 -27.08 -34.42
N SER A 485 26.84 -27.93 -35.39
CA SER A 485 26.38 -27.46 -36.69
C SER A 485 25.03 -26.72 -36.57
N ASN A 486 24.95 -25.51 -37.14
CA ASN A 486 23.71 -24.74 -37.20
C ASN A 486 22.83 -25.19 -38.39
N GLN A 487 22.37 -26.44 -38.35
CA GLN A 487 21.46 -27.01 -39.34
C GLN A 487 20.07 -27.23 -38.73
N LYS A 488 19.07 -27.41 -39.55
CA LYS A 488 17.75 -27.81 -39.10
C LYS A 488 17.82 -29.14 -38.35
N VAL A 489 17.33 -29.15 -37.12
CA VAL A 489 17.22 -30.34 -36.28
C VAL A 489 15.75 -30.58 -35.99
N CYS A 490 15.30 -31.82 -36.24
CA CYS A 490 13.94 -32.28 -35.93
C CYS A 490 14.00 -33.31 -34.78
N ILE A 491 13.06 -33.24 -33.88
CA ILE A 491 12.70 -34.33 -32.98
C ILE A 491 11.50 -35.03 -33.65
N GLN A 492 11.64 -36.34 -33.89
CA GLN A 492 10.70 -37.07 -34.71
C GLN A 492 9.42 -37.44 -33.94
N ALA A 493 8.32 -37.66 -34.65
CA ALA A 493 7.15 -38.26 -34.06
C ALA A 493 7.48 -39.58 -33.36
N GLY A 494 6.93 -39.79 -32.17
CA GLY A 494 7.24 -40.92 -31.29
C GLY A 494 8.40 -40.66 -30.30
N GLU A 495 9.34 -39.74 -30.59
CA GLU A 495 10.35 -39.31 -29.60
C GLU A 495 9.68 -38.41 -28.58
N PHE A 496 9.95 -38.66 -27.27
CA PHE A 496 9.43 -37.88 -26.14
C PHE A 496 7.90 -37.62 -26.15
N GLY A 497 7.13 -38.58 -26.69
CA GLY A 497 5.67 -38.53 -26.76
C GLY A 497 5.10 -37.60 -27.83
N LEU A 498 5.91 -37.12 -28.76
CA LEU A 498 5.43 -36.29 -29.88
C LEU A 498 4.53 -37.08 -30.82
N THR A 499 3.43 -36.46 -31.24
CA THR A 499 2.53 -37.02 -32.27
C THR A 499 2.95 -36.66 -33.71
N GLU A 500 3.71 -35.58 -33.84
CA GLU A 500 4.22 -35.05 -35.14
C GLU A 500 5.68 -34.59 -34.96
N ASP A 501 6.40 -34.51 -36.10
CA ASP A 501 7.77 -34.02 -36.13
C ASP A 501 7.85 -32.55 -35.64
N TRP A 502 8.72 -32.27 -34.68
CA TRP A 502 8.96 -30.93 -34.22
C TRP A 502 10.29 -30.38 -34.75
N CYS A 503 10.21 -29.45 -35.70
CA CYS A 503 11.34 -28.91 -36.44
C CYS A 503 11.39 -27.36 -36.34
N PRO A 504 11.79 -26.78 -35.21
CA PRO A 504 11.79 -25.33 -35.08
C PRO A 504 12.83 -24.63 -35.96
N SER A 505 12.46 -23.50 -36.54
CA SER A 505 13.33 -22.66 -37.34
C SER A 505 14.05 -21.61 -36.50
N ASN A 506 15.24 -21.17 -36.94
CA ASN A 506 15.90 -19.98 -36.37
C ASN A 506 15.09 -18.72 -36.65
N SER A 507 15.12 -17.75 -35.73
CA SER A 507 14.32 -16.52 -35.84
C SER A 507 14.76 -15.60 -36.97
N ASP A 508 16.04 -15.67 -37.34
CA ASP A 508 16.67 -14.98 -38.49
C ASP A 508 16.61 -15.73 -39.80
N ASN A 509 16.23 -17.03 -39.76
CA ASN A 509 16.30 -17.98 -40.86
C ASN A 509 17.72 -18.24 -41.40
N GLU A 510 18.75 -17.93 -40.60
CA GLU A 510 20.14 -18.22 -40.96
C GLU A 510 20.53 -19.64 -40.50
N TYR A 511 21.20 -20.37 -41.40
CA TYR A 511 21.66 -21.76 -41.20
C TYR A 511 23.07 -21.92 -41.76
N GLY A 512 23.75 -22.97 -41.31
CA GLY A 512 25.08 -23.35 -41.76
C GLY A 512 26.17 -22.92 -40.82
N GLY A 513 27.36 -23.44 -41.03
CA GLY A 513 28.54 -23.24 -40.20
C GLY A 513 28.49 -24.02 -38.88
N LEU A 514 29.63 -23.96 -38.18
CA LEU A 514 29.79 -24.44 -36.81
C LEU A 514 29.75 -23.29 -35.86
N LEU A 515 29.03 -23.42 -34.77
CA LEU A 515 28.97 -22.44 -33.68
C LEU A 515 29.31 -23.10 -32.36
N THR A 516 30.13 -22.44 -31.55
CA THR A 516 30.31 -22.87 -30.16
C THR A 516 29.01 -22.69 -29.37
N LEU A 517 28.82 -23.47 -28.32
CA LEU A 517 27.65 -23.31 -27.46
C LEU A 517 27.53 -21.88 -26.92
N LYS A 518 28.68 -21.21 -26.64
CA LYS A 518 28.69 -19.78 -26.23
C LYS A 518 28.10 -18.87 -27.32
N GLN A 519 28.52 -19.09 -28.58
CA GLN A 519 28.00 -18.33 -29.72
C GLN A 519 26.53 -18.62 -29.98
N ALA A 520 26.13 -19.90 -29.88
CA ALA A 520 24.76 -20.31 -30.10
C ALA A 520 23.78 -19.72 -29.10
N LEU A 521 24.13 -19.74 -27.82
CA LEU A 521 23.31 -19.11 -26.77
C LEU A 521 23.28 -17.59 -26.96
N ALA A 522 24.43 -16.95 -27.18
CA ALA A 522 24.54 -15.50 -27.36
C ALA A 522 23.65 -14.97 -28.50
N LYS A 523 23.61 -15.71 -29.60
CA LYS A 523 22.76 -15.41 -30.79
C LYS A 523 21.35 -15.98 -30.69
N SER A 524 21.03 -16.70 -29.62
CA SER A 524 19.71 -17.32 -29.39
C SER A 524 19.28 -18.30 -30.47
N VAL A 525 20.20 -19.13 -30.96
CA VAL A 525 19.98 -20.09 -32.06
C VAL A 525 19.04 -21.23 -31.61
N ASN A 526 17.91 -21.41 -32.31
CA ASN A 526 16.90 -22.41 -31.95
C ASN A 526 17.33 -23.82 -32.29
N THR A 527 17.96 -24.02 -33.47
CA THR A 527 18.39 -25.34 -33.99
C THR A 527 19.37 -26.00 -33.03
N ILE A 528 20.35 -25.26 -32.47
CA ILE A 528 21.31 -25.81 -31.55
C ILE A 528 20.65 -26.11 -30.19
N THR A 529 19.73 -25.26 -29.72
CA THR A 529 18.95 -25.56 -28.53
C THR A 529 18.10 -26.81 -28.68
N THR A 530 17.53 -27.03 -29.87
CA THR A 530 16.78 -28.25 -30.22
C THR A 530 17.71 -29.49 -30.27
N TYR A 531 18.93 -29.34 -30.81
CA TYR A 531 19.93 -30.40 -30.76
C TYR A 531 20.24 -30.80 -29.31
N LEU A 532 20.48 -29.84 -28.40
CA LEU A 532 20.70 -30.12 -26.99
C LEU A 532 19.51 -30.84 -26.36
N MET A 533 18.29 -30.35 -26.61
CA MET A 533 17.06 -30.97 -26.12
C MET A 533 16.93 -32.41 -26.57
N LYS A 534 17.27 -32.69 -27.82
CA LYS A 534 17.24 -34.07 -28.39
C LYS A 534 18.23 -34.99 -27.67
N GLN A 535 19.37 -34.46 -27.21
CA GLN A 535 20.41 -35.25 -26.50
C GLN A 535 20.07 -35.60 -25.05
N ILE A 536 19.27 -34.75 -24.35
CA ILE A 536 19.02 -34.90 -22.93
C ILE A 536 17.56 -35.22 -22.60
N GLY A 537 16.62 -34.91 -23.50
CA GLY A 537 15.20 -35.04 -23.26
C GLY A 537 14.59 -33.93 -22.38
N PRO A 538 13.26 -33.74 -22.49
CA PRO A 538 12.56 -32.67 -21.73
C PRO A 538 12.52 -32.92 -20.21
N GLN A 539 12.48 -34.20 -19.78
CA GLN A 539 12.43 -34.56 -18.37
C GLN A 539 13.62 -34.02 -17.59
N ALA A 540 14.84 -34.12 -18.14
CA ALA A 540 16.04 -33.58 -17.51
C ALA A 540 15.98 -32.09 -17.28
N VAL A 541 15.42 -31.36 -18.25
CA VAL A 541 15.26 -29.90 -18.16
C VAL A 541 14.21 -29.52 -17.12
N VAL A 542 13.08 -30.26 -17.08
CA VAL A 542 12.02 -30.03 -16.08
C VAL A 542 12.53 -30.33 -14.66
N GLN A 543 13.27 -31.43 -14.47
CA GLN A 543 13.89 -31.75 -13.16
C GLN A 543 14.82 -30.64 -12.68
N LEU A 544 15.70 -30.13 -13.57
CA LEU A 544 16.55 -29.00 -13.24
C LEU A 544 15.74 -27.73 -12.92
N ALA A 545 14.72 -27.41 -13.72
CA ALA A 545 13.87 -26.25 -13.47
C ALA A 545 13.16 -26.33 -12.11
N ARG A 546 12.71 -27.53 -11.71
CA ARG A 546 12.15 -27.79 -10.38
C ARG A 546 13.19 -27.60 -9.27
N ALA A 547 14.41 -28.12 -9.45
CA ALA A 547 15.51 -27.91 -8.53
C ALA A 547 15.90 -26.42 -8.40
N LEU A 548 15.67 -25.63 -9.43
CA LEU A 548 15.86 -24.18 -9.44
C LEU A 548 14.64 -23.40 -8.93
N GLY A 549 13.67 -24.05 -8.28
CA GLY A 549 12.56 -23.41 -7.58
C GLY A 549 11.37 -23.03 -8.46
N MET A 550 11.28 -23.45 -9.72
CA MET A 550 10.12 -23.20 -10.55
C MET A 550 8.97 -24.13 -10.13
N THR A 551 7.84 -23.54 -9.73
CA THR A 551 6.65 -24.26 -9.21
C THR A 551 5.48 -24.30 -10.20
N SER A 552 5.46 -23.41 -11.18
CA SER A 552 4.46 -23.36 -12.25
C SER A 552 4.39 -24.66 -13.06
N ASP A 553 3.35 -24.83 -13.87
CA ASP A 553 3.21 -26.01 -14.71
C ASP A 553 4.33 -26.11 -15.76
N LEU A 554 5.07 -27.23 -15.74
CA LEU A 554 6.20 -27.49 -16.62
C LEU A 554 5.95 -28.81 -17.38
N PRO A 555 5.35 -28.75 -18.57
CA PRO A 555 5.11 -29.95 -19.34
C PRO A 555 6.42 -30.58 -19.89
N GLU A 556 6.55 -31.90 -19.78
CA GLU A 556 7.70 -32.66 -20.26
C GLU A 556 7.64 -32.86 -21.78
N VAL A 557 7.64 -31.75 -22.53
CA VAL A 557 7.58 -31.74 -23.99
C VAL A 557 8.81 -31.03 -24.58
N PRO A 558 9.32 -31.45 -25.75
CA PRO A 558 10.51 -30.83 -26.34
C PRO A 558 10.42 -29.32 -26.59
N SER A 559 9.22 -28.78 -26.80
CA SER A 559 9.02 -27.35 -27.06
C SER A 559 9.37 -26.46 -25.87
N ILE A 560 9.49 -27.03 -24.65
CA ILE A 560 9.97 -26.31 -23.47
C ILE A 560 11.38 -25.72 -23.69
N ALA A 561 12.17 -26.33 -24.58
CA ALA A 561 13.49 -25.81 -24.98
C ALA A 561 13.47 -24.36 -25.45
N LEU A 562 12.37 -23.94 -26.04
CA LEU A 562 12.18 -22.60 -26.58
C LEU A 562 11.32 -21.72 -25.64
N GLY A 563 11.07 -22.19 -24.42
CA GLY A 563 10.32 -21.48 -23.41
C GLY A 563 8.84 -21.29 -23.73
N THR A 564 8.18 -22.39 -24.13
CA THR A 564 6.72 -22.38 -24.36
C THR A 564 5.90 -22.42 -23.09
N VAL A 565 6.56 -22.39 -21.94
CA VAL A 565 5.95 -22.36 -20.61
C VAL A 565 5.69 -20.94 -20.11
N ASP A 566 4.65 -20.78 -19.30
CA ASP A 566 4.31 -19.54 -18.65
C ASP A 566 4.84 -19.55 -17.19
N LEU A 567 5.75 -18.64 -16.88
CA LEU A 567 6.35 -18.49 -15.55
C LEU A 567 6.20 -17.05 -15.04
N THR A 568 6.36 -16.87 -13.73
CA THR A 568 6.43 -15.54 -13.10
C THR A 568 7.84 -14.96 -13.21
N VAL A 569 7.95 -13.64 -13.02
CA VAL A 569 9.26 -12.98 -12.91
C VAL A 569 10.00 -13.47 -11.67
N GLU A 570 9.29 -13.71 -10.56
CA GLU A 570 9.85 -14.23 -9.31
C GLU A 570 10.51 -15.59 -9.51
N GLU A 571 9.83 -16.54 -10.15
CA GLU A 571 10.40 -17.87 -10.47
C GLU A 571 11.63 -17.76 -11.36
N MET A 572 11.54 -16.94 -12.41
CA MET A 572 12.65 -16.79 -13.36
C MET A 572 13.88 -16.15 -12.70
N VAL A 573 13.69 -15.06 -11.95
CA VAL A 573 14.81 -14.38 -11.27
C VAL A 573 15.40 -15.30 -10.19
N GLY A 574 14.56 -15.96 -9.39
CA GLY A 574 15.00 -16.91 -8.38
C GLY A 574 15.87 -18.04 -8.99
N ALA A 575 15.42 -18.62 -10.11
CA ALA A 575 16.20 -19.66 -10.80
C ALA A 575 17.55 -19.15 -11.36
N TYR A 576 17.57 -17.93 -11.89
CA TYR A 576 18.80 -17.34 -12.42
C TYR A 576 19.84 -17.01 -11.34
N THR A 577 19.44 -16.77 -10.08
CA THR A 577 20.38 -16.51 -8.98
C THR A 577 21.35 -17.66 -8.76
N ALA A 578 20.91 -18.90 -9.02
CA ALA A 578 21.77 -20.08 -8.87
C ALA A 578 23.01 -20.05 -9.80
N PHE A 579 22.90 -19.47 -10.99
CA PHE A 579 24.06 -19.27 -11.87
C PHE A 579 25.08 -18.30 -11.30
N GLY A 580 24.63 -17.26 -10.60
CA GLY A 580 25.48 -16.27 -9.90
C GLY A 580 25.94 -16.70 -8.51
N ASN A 581 25.40 -17.81 -7.99
CA ASN A 581 25.69 -18.34 -6.65
C ASN A 581 26.35 -19.72 -6.69
N GLY A 582 27.17 -19.99 -7.72
CA GLY A 582 27.94 -21.23 -7.80
C GLY A 582 27.08 -22.50 -7.88
N GLY A 583 25.87 -22.42 -8.39
CA GLY A 583 24.94 -23.55 -8.54
C GLY A 583 23.98 -23.75 -7.37
N VAL A 584 24.11 -22.97 -6.32
CA VAL A 584 23.20 -23.01 -5.15
C VAL A 584 21.98 -22.16 -5.44
N TYR A 585 20.82 -22.78 -5.47
CA TYR A 585 19.55 -22.06 -5.46
C TYR A 585 19.23 -21.56 -4.05
N THR A 586 18.91 -20.30 -3.93
CA THR A 586 18.44 -19.68 -2.68
C THR A 586 17.09 -19.06 -2.95
N LYS A 587 16.06 -19.50 -2.22
CA LYS A 587 14.70 -19.01 -2.37
C LYS A 587 14.63 -17.52 -2.05
N PRO A 588 14.09 -16.68 -2.96
CA PRO A 588 13.92 -15.25 -2.68
C PRO A 588 13.04 -15.00 -1.46
N ILE A 589 13.50 -14.14 -0.55
CA ILE A 589 12.74 -13.69 0.61
C ILE A 589 12.65 -12.18 0.68
N VAL A 590 11.56 -11.69 1.26
CA VAL A 590 11.28 -10.25 1.42
C VAL A 590 11.20 -9.82 2.89
N ILE A 591 10.95 -10.76 3.81
CA ILE A 591 10.86 -10.54 5.25
C ILE A 591 12.00 -11.30 5.92
N THR A 592 12.72 -10.64 6.83
CA THR A 592 13.78 -11.28 7.64
C THR A 592 13.38 -11.47 9.09
N ARG A 593 12.56 -10.55 9.64
CA ARG A 593 12.20 -10.60 11.05
C ARG A 593 10.88 -9.85 11.31
N ILE A 594 10.14 -10.35 12.29
CA ILE A 594 8.92 -9.72 12.82
C ILE A 594 9.12 -9.48 14.31
N GLU A 595 8.94 -8.24 14.75
CA GLU A 595 8.94 -7.84 16.16
C GLU A 595 7.56 -7.32 16.58
N ASP A 596 7.27 -7.46 17.87
CA ASP A 596 6.13 -6.80 18.49
C ASP A 596 6.42 -5.32 18.77
N LYS A 597 5.43 -4.58 19.28
CA LYS A 597 5.55 -3.16 19.66
C LYS A 597 6.61 -2.87 20.73
N ASN A 598 7.04 -3.87 21.50
CA ASN A 598 8.04 -3.76 22.57
C ASN A 598 9.44 -4.14 22.09
N GLY A 599 9.61 -4.53 20.82
CA GLY A 599 10.86 -5.00 20.24
C GLY A 599 11.18 -6.47 20.54
N VAL A 600 10.17 -7.25 21.01
CA VAL A 600 10.33 -8.69 21.18
C VAL A 600 10.26 -9.36 19.81
N VAL A 601 11.26 -10.15 19.47
CA VAL A 601 11.29 -10.91 18.22
C VAL A 601 10.24 -12.02 18.29
N LEU A 602 9.29 -11.98 17.35
CA LEU A 602 8.22 -12.96 17.22
C LEU A 602 8.61 -14.08 16.26
N ASP A 603 9.34 -13.74 15.20
CA ASP A 603 9.78 -14.69 14.18
C ASP A 603 11.01 -14.17 13.41
N GLU A 604 11.86 -15.10 12.93
CA GLU A 604 13.01 -14.82 12.08
C GLU A 604 13.01 -15.75 10.87
N PHE A 605 13.20 -15.19 9.68
CA PHE A 605 13.19 -15.91 8.42
C PHE A 605 14.59 -16.05 7.85
N VAL A 606 15.01 -17.28 7.65
CA VAL A 606 16.28 -17.64 7.02
C VAL A 606 15.99 -18.18 5.63
N PRO A 607 16.70 -17.73 4.58
CA PRO A 607 16.51 -18.26 3.23
C PRO A 607 16.78 -19.76 3.15
N GLU A 608 15.87 -20.47 2.50
CA GLU A 608 16.05 -21.88 2.16
C GLU A 608 17.00 -22.00 0.97
N SER A 609 18.06 -22.79 1.11
CA SER A 609 19.06 -22.97 0.05
C SER A 609 19.39 -24.45 -0.16
N HIS A 610 19.66 -24.82 -1.41
CA HIS A 610 20.18 -26.16 -1.75
C HIS A 610 21.02 -26.12 -3.04
N GLU A 611 21.89 -27.08 -3.22
CA GLU A 611 22.64 -27.25 -4.46
C GLU A 611 21.72 -27.77 -5.58
N ALA A 612 21.57 -26.99 -6.65
CA ALA A 612 20.75 -27.31 -7.80
C ALA A 612 21.59 -27.68 -9.03
N LEU A 613 22.81 -27.17 -9.11
CA LEU A 613 23.80 -27.38 -10.19
C LEU A 613 25.19 -27.53 -9.59
N SER A 614 26.09 -28.22 -10.32
CA SER A 614 27.51 -28.20 -9.98
C SER A 614 28.11 -26.79 -10.17
N PRO A 615 29.08 -26.36 -9.36
CA PRO A 615 29.72 -25.04 -9.49
C PRO A 615 30.36 -24.82 -10.88
N GLU A 616 30.89 -25.89 -11.49
CA GLU A 616 31.48 -25.85 -12.83
C GLU A 616 30.45 -25.53 -13.90
N VAL A 617 29.26 -26.11 -13.80
CA VAL A 617 28.16 -25.83 -14.73
C VAL A 617 27.59 -24.43 -14.53
N ALA A 618 27.43 -23.98 -13.27
CA ALA A 618 27.02 -22.61 -12.98
C ALA A 618 27.99 -21.57 -13.57
N TYR A 619 29.29 -21.78 -13.40
CA TYR A 619 30.33 -20.95 -14.00
C TYR A 619 30.30 -21.01 -15.54
N ALA A 620 30.16 -22.21 -16.13
CA ALA A 620 30.06 -22.37 -17.57
C ALA A 620 28.87 -21.63 -18.15
N VAL A 621 27.68 -21.73 -17.53
CA VAL A 621 26.46 -21.00 -17.97
C VAL A 621 26.65 -19.49 -17.83
N THR A 622 27.26 -19.01 -16.75
CA THR A 622 27.58 -17.58 -16.57
C THR A 622 28.52 -17.10 -17.69
N SER A 623 29.51 -17.91 -18.10
CA SER A 623 30.37 -17.62 -19.25
C SER A 623 29.60 -17.59 -20.58
N LEU A 624 28.59 -18.47 -20.77
CA LEU A 624 27.69 -18.39 -21.94
C LEU A 624 26.90 -17.08 -21.96
N LEU A 625 26.35 -16.69 -20.79
CA LEU A 625 25.55 -15.47 -20.63
C LEU A 625 26.35 -14.20 -20.88
N SER A 626 27.66 -14.18 -20.59
CA SER A 626 28.52 -13.04 -20.93
C SER A 626 28.58 -12.78 -22.43
N GLY A 627 28.55 -13.83 -23.26
CA GLY A 627 28.51 -13.71 -24.72
C GLY A 627 27.29 -12.95 -25.23
N VAL A 628 26.18 -12.98 -24.51
CA VAL A 628 24.96 -12.24 -24.88
C VAL A 628 25.20 -10.72 -24.89
N THR A 629 25.96 -10.20 -23.92
CA THR A 629 26.35 -8.78 -23.82
C THR A 629 27.59 -8.43 -24.62
N GLU A 630 28.51 -9.39 -24.84
CA GLU A 630 29.73 -9.17 -25.57
C GLU A 630 29.48 -8.96 -27.07
N TYR A 631 28.74 -9.85 -27.71
CA TYR A 631 28.49 -9.85 -29.16
C TYR A 631 27.12 -10.41 -29.57
N GLY A 632 26.27 -10.76 -28.58
CA GLY A 632 24.97 -11.36 -28.83
C GLY A 632 23.83 -10.35 -28.85
N THR A 633 22.63 -10.83 -28.55
CA THR A 633 21.38 -10.07 -28.61
C THR A 633 21.35 -8.87 -27.65
N GLY A 634 22.17 -8.87 -26.60
CA GLY A 634 22.33 -7.81 -25.60
C GLY A 634 23.54 -6.88 -25.83
N ALA A 635 24.28 -7.00 -26.94
CA ALA A 635 25.53 -6.26 -27.15
C ALA A 635 25.39 -4.72 -27.08
N ARG A 636 24.20 -4.18 -27.39
CA ARG A 636 23.95 -2.74 -27.26
C ARG A 636 24.08 -2.22 -25.81
N LEU A 637 23.98 -3.06 -24.78
CA LEU A 637 24.19 -2.65 -23.40
C LEU A 637 25.62 -2.15 -23.15
N ARG A 638 26.60 -2.69 -23.90
CA ARG A 638 28.01 -2.26 -23.86
C ARG A 638 28.31 -1.16 -24.87
N SER A 639 27.63 -1.11 -26.05
CA SER A 639 27.98 -0.28 -27.17
C SER A 639 27.32 1.10 -27.22
N SER A 640 26.21 1.33 -26.52
CA SER A 640 25.39 2.54 -26.69
C SER A 640 25.61 3.62 -25.63
N GLY A 641 26.86 3.85 -25.21
CA GLY A 641 27.20 4.95 -24.28
C GLY A 641 26.73 4.77 -22.84
N GLY A 642 26.14 3.61 -22.51
CA GLY A 642 25.64 3.29 -21.18
C GLY A 642 26.72 2.87 -20.19
N GLY A 643 27.95 2.57 -20.65
CA GLY A 643 29.12 2.29 -19.80
C GLY A 643 28.89 1.16 -18.78
N TYR A 644 28.06 0.17 -19.10
CA TYR A 644 27.90 -0.97 -18.20
C TYR A 644 29.24 -1.71 -18.08
N PRO A 645 29.64 -2.11 -16.83
CA PRO A 645 30.87 -2.83 -16.61
C PRO A 645 30.97 -4.14 -17.43
N ASP A 646 32.18 -4.56 -17.77
CA ASP A 646 32.41 -5.79 -18.55
C ASP A 646 31.90 -7.07 -17.87
N ASN A 647 31.68 -7.02 -16.56
CA ASN A 647 31.16 -8.12 -15.76
C ASN A 647 29.61 -8.23 -15.77
N VAL A 648 28.91 -7.40 -16.53
CA VAL A 648 27.46 -7.54 -16.68
C VAL A 648 27.13 -8.66 -17.67
N VAL A 649 26.37 -9.61 -17.23
CA VAL A 649 25.81 -10.72 -18.03
C VAL A 649 24.29 -10.60 -18.07
N THR A 650 23.66 -11.08 -19.14
CA THR A 650 22.21 -11.09 -19.25
C THR A 650 21.71 -12.39 -19.87
N GLY A 651 20.60 -12.88 -19.37
CA GLY A 651 19.90 -14.02 -19.92
C GLY A 651 19.48 -13.78 -21.37
N PHE A 652 18.80 -12.68 -21.62
CA PHE A 652 18.46 -12.14 -22.95
C PHE A 652 17.83 -10.75 -22.80
N CYS A 653 18.22 -9.80 -23.67
CA CYS A 653 17.46 -8.59 -23.91
C CYS A 653 16.48 -8.84 -25.05
N PHE A 654 15.36 -9.48 -24.78
CA PHE A 654 14.33 -9.66 -25.80
C PHE A 654 13.21 -8.64 -25.64
N PHE A 655 13.15 -7.79 -26.64
CA PHE A 655 11.90 -7.27 -27.15
C PHE A 655 11.39 -8.31 -28.18
N SER A 656 10.71 -9.35 -27.74
CA SER A 656 10.12 -10.33 -28.63
C SER A 656 8.95 -9.72 -29.38
N SER A 657 9.22 -9.07 -30.50
CA SER A 657 8.20 -8.64 -31.46
C SER A 657 8.14 -9.55 -32.71
N ARG A 658 8.84 -10.70 -32.73
CA ARG A 658 8.89 -11.56 -33.89
C ARG A 658 8.35 -12.97 -33.66
N ARG A 659 7.07 -13.06 -33.34
CA ARG A 659 6.32 -14.19 -33.95
C ARG A 659 5.54 -13.66 -35.13
N ARG A 660 5.68 -14.32 -36.30
CA ARG A 660 4.99 -13.95 -37.53
C ARG A 660 3.46 -13.91 -37.44
N HIS A 661 2.89 -14.27 -36.29
CA HIS A 661 1.45 -14.33 -36.03
C HIS A 661 0.90 -13.31 -35.05
N THR A 662 1.74 -12.53 -34.36
CA THR A 662 1.28 -11.40 -33.56
C THR A 662 2.34 -10.30 -33.60
N ARG A 663 2.27 -9.45 -34.62
CA ARG A 663 3.15 -8.27 -34.75
C ARG A 663 3.08 -7.30 -33.55
N TRP A 664 2.28 -7.61 -32.55
CA TRP A 664 1.99 -6.78 -31.38
C TRP A 664 1.68 -7.63 -30.14
N ASN A 665 2.42 -8.69 -29.90
CA ASN A 665 2.48 -9.16 -28.53
C ASN A 665 3.15 -8.06 -27.72
N LEU A 666 2.42 -7.58 -26.70
CA LEU A 666 2.97 -6.74 -25.67
C LEU A 666 4.39 -7.17 -25.38
N VAL A 667 5.31 -6.21 -25.41
CA VAL A 667 6.64 -6.36 -24.89
C VAL A 667 6.49 -6.66 -23.40
N THR A 668 6.34 -7.91 -23.07
CA THR A 668 6.63 -8.39 -21.74
C THR A 668 8.15 -8.51 -21.70
N GLY A 669 8.80 -7.39 -21.45
CA GLY A 669 10.19 -7.40 -21.07
C GLY A 669 10.28 -8.09 -19.72
N VAL A 670 10.60 -9.39 -19.71
CA VAL A 670 11.37 -9.93 -18.61
C VAL A 670 12.72 -9.26 -18.74
N GLN A 671 12.85 -8.05 -18.20
CA GLN A 671 14.13 -7.49 -17.89
C GLN A 671 14.63 -8.28 -16.69
N THR A 672 15.24 -9.43 -16.92
CA THR A 672 16.16 -9.96 -15.95
C THR A 672 17.21 -8.90 -15.81
N CYS A 673 17.24 -8.25 -14.64
CA CYS A 673 18.29 -7.30 -14.31
C CYS A 673 19.62 -7.95 -14.62
N ALA A 674 20.46 -7.27 -15.37
CA ALA A 674 21.86 -7.63 -15.51
C ALA A 674 22.43 -7.67 -14.10
N LEU A 675 22.83 -8.85 -13.63
CA LEU A 675 23.49 -9.00 -12.35
C LEU A 675 24.95 -8.54 -12.54
N PRO A 676 25.43 -7.53 -11.81
CA PRO A 676 26.86 -7.32 -11.70
C PRO A 676 27.42 -8.48 -10.88
N ILE A 677 28.14 -9.33 -11.54
CA ILE A 677 28.91 -10.39 -10.88
C ILE A 677 30.25 -9.84 -10.45
#